data_51c221d3d93b37a3e731c1812cdc2ad6
#
_entry.id   51c221d3d93b37a3e731c1812cdc2ad6
#
_cell.length_a   1.000
_cell.length_b   1.000
_cell.length_c   1.000
_cell.angle_alpha   90.00
_cell.angle_beta   90.00
_cell.angle_gamma   90.00
#
_symmetry.space_group_name_H-M   'P 1'
#
loop_
_entity.id
_entity.type
_entity.pdbx_description
1 polymer ?
#
loop_
_entity_poly.entity_id
_entity_poly.type
_entity_poly.pdbx_seq_one_letter_code
_entity_poly.pdbx_strand_id
1 'polypeptide(L)'
;MTDAQLVLGRMRPGVYAGGGIDLDLKVAREAILTRVAEPLGLSIEAAAAGIISLLEQNLLHAVEYISIERGHAPARFTLVAAGGAGPMHGAVVARGLGCQRVYVPRDAGALCAVGMLHADLRQDFARFLRGSLDNLAPTAVDDALSDLVTQAKAVMAEEGFLASKVTLKHEADLHYTGQLWSVRVALDAGPFDPAAVRAAFEDEYRRLYGHVQPDGRIMIASLHVTASAAAGRLAAPELAPAGGTPTPVASRPVWHGDDGWLETPVYVGSDIGPGHRLDGPLIVEESTTTVLVGPADVLSVDATGNFLIDVSGEARHAAMPVTEQPVRHDPVTLALMQNRLDQISRHMGWVMTRTARSPIFSQRHDFSCYVTDPAGTLIANADGIPIHTGGGGFAVRALLDDFGGRINPGDVFVLSDPYVAGGNHQPDWVIARPIFVSDPPELAGFCCNRAHQSDIGGGLAGTYNPEATEIWQEGIRLPVCKLIDAGELRDDLWKLLLINSRTPELLDGDLRAMLGSTRIGEARITALAEELGLEAYLRHLAGVLDHAEARMRTAVATLPNGSYHGEDRTDNDCFRKVDVVIRVALTITGENLTVDFTGTDGQIAGFKNSSIANTYSSVYLALSSFFDTSIPRNEGTYRCVEIIAPKGSVVNANPPAPMTMNTVFVAHEIIHAVWQA
;
A
#
# COMPACT_ATOMS: atom_id res chain seq x y z
N MET A 1 -5.07 23.73 2.26
CA MET A 1 -6.19 23.05 2.95
C MET A 1 -7.19 24.04 3.50
N THR A 2 -6.82 24.90 4.45
CA THR A 2 -7.72 25.93 5.00
C THR A 2 -8.27 26.84 3.90
N ASP A 3 -7.43 27.28 2.95
CA ASP A 3 -7.85 28.06 1.80
C ASP A 3 -8.91 27.36 0.93
N ALA A 4 -8.75 26.05 0.72
CA ALA A 4 -9.73 25.26 -0.02
C ALA A 4 -11.08 25.15 0.72
N GLN A 5 -11.06 24.92 2.04
CA GLN A 5 -12.28 24.93 2.86
C GLN A 5 -12.99 26.27 2.84
N LEU A 6 -12.21 27.36 2.85
CA LEU A 6 -12.74 28.72 2.78
C LEU A 6 -13.38 29.00 1.42
N VAL A 7 -12.72 28.62 0.31
CA VAL A 7 -13.25 28.76 -1.06
C VAL A 7 -14.54 27.96 -1.24
N LEU A 8 -14.62 26.75 -0.65
CA LEU A 8 -15.81 25.88 -0.72
C LEU A 8 -16.93 26.28 0.24
N GLY A 9 -16.79 27.38 0.99
CA GLY A 9 -17.78 27.86 1.93
C GLY A 9 -17.92 27.04 3.20
N ARG A 10 -17.09 26.00 3.41
CA ARG A 10 -17.13 25.14 4.61
C ARG A 10 -16.62 25.85 5.85
N MET A 11 -15.74 26.84 5.68
CA MET A 11 -15.32 27.78 6.73
C MET A 11 -15.73 29.21 6.34
N ARG A 12 -16.00 30.07 7.32
CA ARG A 12 -16.27 31.49 7.08
C ARG A 12 -14.98 32.30 7.08
N PRO A 13 -14.89 33.43 6.35
CA PRO A 13 -13.84 34.41 6.55
C PRO A 13 -13.89 35.02 7.94
N GLY A 14 -12.76 35.49 8.45
CA GLY A 14 -12.63 36.16 9.74
C GLY A 14 -11.75 35.47 10.75
N VAL A 15 -11.92 35.83 12.01
CA VAL A 15 -11.02 35.51 13.09
C VAL A 15 -11.35 34.16 13.74
N TYR A 16 -10.32 33.32 13.88
CA TYR A 16 -10.37 32.01 14.50
C TYR A 16 -9.35 31.89 15.66
N ALA A 17 -9.46 30.83 16.46
CA ALA A 17 -8.54 30.51 17.55
C ALA A 17 -8.31 31.68 18.53
N GLY A 18 -9.39 32.37 18.95
CA GLY A 18 -9.29 33.46 19.90
C GLY A 18 -8.57 34.71 19.40
N GLY A 19 -8.46 34.90 18.08
CA GLY A 19 -7.80 36.07 17.48
C GLY A 19 -6.42 35.77 16.89
N GLY A 20 -5.94 34.51 17.00
CA GLY A 20 -4.61 34.14 16.50
C GLY A 20 -4.54 33.94 14.97
N ILE A 21 -5.68 33.72 14.29
CA ILE A 21 -5.74 33.46 12.85
C ILE A 21 -6.85 34.29 12.26
N ASP A 22 -6.54 35.06 11.20
CA ASP A 22 -7.51 35.81 10.39
C ASP A 22 -7.54 35.23 8.98
N LEU A 23 -8.70 34.74 8.55
CA LEU A 23 -8.89 34.07 7.26
C LEU A 23 -9.48 35.05 6.24
N ASP A 24 -8.70 35.31 5.18
CA ASP A 24 -9.09 36.16 4.06
C ASP A 24 -9.45 35.32 2.83
N LEU A 25 -10.72 35.35 2.44
CA LEU A 25 -11.23 34.61 1.28
C LEU A 25 -10.59 35.08 -0.04
N LYS A 26 -10.27 36.38 -0.18
CA LYS A 26 -9.66 36.89 -1.41
C LYS A 26 -8.25 36.34 -1.59
N VAL A 27 -7.46 36.32 -0.52
CA VAL A 27 -6.10 35.79 -0.52
C VAL A 27 -6.13 34.26 -0.79
N ALA A 28 -7.07 33.55 -0.16
CA ALA A 28 -7.25 32.12 -0.37
C ALA A 28 -7.60 31.78 -1.83
N ARG A 29 -8.55 32.56 -2.44
CA ARG A 29 -8.92 32.34 -3.85
C ARG A 29 -7.75 32.63 -4.80
N GLU A 30 -6.99 33.70 -4.57
CA GLU A 30 -5.80 34.03 -5.37
C GLU A 30 -4.72 32.96 -5.28
N ALA A 31 -4.47 32.43 -4.08
CA ALA A 31 -3.51 31.36 -3.87
C ALA A 31 -3.90 30.06 -4.60
N ILE A 32 -5.18 29.67 -4.54
CA ILE A 32 -5.67 28.48 -5.26
C ILE A 32 -5.67 28.72 -6.77
N LEU A 33 -6.07 29.91 -7.22
CA LEU A 33 -6.08 30.25 -8.64
C LEU A 33 -4.68 30.08 -9.24
N THR A 34 -3.71 30.79 -8.69
CA THR A 34 -2.36 30.89 -9.29
C THR A 34 -1.53 29.62 -9.14
N ARG A 35 -1.70 28.90 -8.02
CA ARG A 35 -0.85 27.75 -7.72
C ARG A 35 -1.43 26.40 -8.17
N VAL A 36 -2.74 26.32 -8.38
CA VAL A 36 -3.40 25.04 -8.67
C VAL A 36 -4.33 25.13 -9.88
N ALA A 37 -5.28 26.07 -9.87
CA ALA A 37 -6.33 26.12 -10.89
C ALA A 37 -5.78 26.47 -12.28
N GLU A 38 -5.02 27.57 -12.42
CA GLU A 38 -4.41 27.97 -13.69
C GLU A 38 -3.45 26.89 -14.26
N PRO A 39 -2.49 26.34 -13.48
CA PRO A 39 -1.61 25.30 -13.98
C PRO A 39 -2.33 24.02 -14.46
N LEU A 40 -3.47 23.69 -13.84
CA LEU A 40 -4.25 22.50 -14.18
C LEU A 40 -5.40 22.77 -15.17
N GLY A 41 -5.66 24.04 -15.52
CA GLY A 41 -6.77 24.44 -16.38
C GLY A 41 -8.15 24.19 -15.74
N LEU A 42 -8.24 24.29 -14.42
CA LEU A 42 -9.46 24.09 -13.63
C LEU A 42 -10.09 25.42 -13.20
N SER A 43 -11.36 25.39 -12.79
CA SER A 43 -11.94 26.49 -12.02
C SER A 43 -11.35 26.50 -10.59
N ILE A 44 -11.44 27.65 -9.90
CA ILE A 44 -10.95 27.77 -8.51
C ILE A 44 -11.68 26.78 -7.60
N GLU A 45 -12.97 26.62 -7.79
CA GLU A 45 -13.84 25.73 -7.03
C GLU A 45 -13.49 24.25 -7.28
N ALA A 46 -13.29 23.86 -8.55
CA ALA A 46 -12.88 22.52 -8.90
C ALA A 46 -11.48 22.19 -8.32
N ALA A 47 -10.55 23.14 -8.39
CA ALA A 47 -9.22 22.97 -7.78
C ALA A 47 -9.31 22.84 -6.25
N ALA A 48 -10.14 23.65 -5.58
CA ALA A 48 -10.36 23.56 -4.14
C ALA A 48 -11.01 22.23 -3.74
N ALA A 49 -12.03 21.77 -4.48
CA ALA A 49 -12.69 20.49 -4.29
C ALA A 49 -11.70 19.32 -4.47
N GLY A 50 -10.85 19.37 -5.51
CA GLY A 50 -9.80 18.38 -5.74
C GLY A 50 -8.80 18.28 -4.60
N ILE A 51 -8.35 19.41 -4.05
CA ILE A 51 -7.47 19.45 -2.87
C ILE A 51 -8.11 18.72 -1.68
N ILE A 52 -9.40 18.95 -1.44
CA ILE A 52 -10.11 18.34 -0.32
C ILE A 52 -10.35 16.84 -0.57
N SER A 53 -10.71 16.44 -1.78
CA SER A 53 -10.90 15.04 -2.15
C SER A 53 -9.62 14.22 -1.97
N LEU A 54 -8.46 14.74 -2.39
CA LEU A 54 -7.16 14.10 -2.17
C LEU A 54 -6.84 13.95 -0.68
N LEU A 55 -7.16 14.96 0.14
CA LEU A 55 -6.99 14.86 1.58
C LEU A 55 -7.89 13.77 2.18
N GLU A 56 -9.18 13.80 1.85
CA GLU A 56 -10.17 12.85 2.37
C GLU A 56 -9.79 11.42 1.99
N GLN A 57 -9.26 11.21 0.80
CA GLN A 57 -8.71 9.92 0.39
C GLN A 57 -7.47 9.51 1.21
N ASN A 58 -6.55 10.42 1.47
CA ASN A 58 -5.39 10.13 2.32
C ASN A 58 -5.80 9.80 3.76
N LEU A 59 -6.81 10.48 4.31
CA LEU A 59 -7.37 10.16 5.63
C LEU A 59 -8.02 8.77 5.63
N LEU A 60 -8.80 8.45 4.60
CA LEU A 60 -9.41 7.14 4.41
C LEU A 60 -8.34 6.04 4.40
N HIS A 61 -7.32 6.20 3.57
CA HIS A 61 -6.21 5.24 3.48
C HIS A 61 -5.46 5.09 4.82
N ALA A 62 -5.25 6.18 5.57
CA ALA A 62 -4.60 6.11 6.87
C ALA A 62 -5.41 5.29 7.89
N VAL A 63 -6.74 5.43 7.88
CA VAL A 63 -7.63 4.64 8.75
C VAL A 63 -7.69 3.19 8.29
N GLU A 64 -7.80 2.95 6.98
CA GLU A 64 -7.76 1.60 6.40
C GLU A 64 -6.45 0.89 6.75
N TYR A 65 -5.32 1.56 6.56
CA TYR A 65 -4.01 1.01 6.87
C TYR A 65 -3.93 0.50 8.31
N ILE A 66 -4.30 1.33 9.29
CA ILE A 66 -4.24 0.95 10.71
C ILE A 66 -5.27 -0.13 11.06
N SER A 67 -6.49 -0.06 10.52
CA SER A 67 -7.55 -1.01 10.84
C SER A 67 -7.35 -2.36 10.15
N ILE A 68 -7.05 -2.37 8.87
CA ILE A 68 -6.86 -3.58 8.08
C ILE A 68 -5.58 -4.32 8.48
N GLU A 69 -4.48 -3.61 8.76
CA GLU A 69 -3.26 -4.22 9.32
C GLU A 69 -3.52 -4.97 10.63
N ARG A 70 -4.52 -4.52 11.41
CA ARG A 70 -4.98 -5.18 12.63
C ARG A 70 -6.12 -6.17 12.37
N GLY A 71 -6.47 -6.43 11.09
CA GLY A 71 -7.51 -7.36 10.66
C GLY A 71 -8.92 -6.93 11.03
N HIS A 72 -9.16 -5.62 11.21
CA HIS A 72 -10.49 -5.08 11.48
C HIS A 72 -11.12 -4.52 10.21
N ALA A 73 -12.38 -4.88 9.94
CA ALA A 73 -13.16 -4.25 8.87
C ALA A 73 -13.74 -2.92 9.38
N PRO A 74 -13.32 -1.76 8.83
CA PRO A 74 -13.76 -0.44 9.32
C PRO A 74 -15.29 -0.28 9.36
N ALA A 75 -15.99 -0.84 8.39
CA ALA A 75 -17.46 -0.80 8.28
C ALA A 75 -18.21 -1.30 9.53
N ARG A 76 -17.56 -2.07 10.40
CA ARG A 76 -18.14 -2.60 11.65
C ARG A 76 -17.99 -1.65 12.84
N PHE A 77 -17.39 -0.49 12.63
CA PHE A 77 -17.06 0.47 13.68
C PHE A 77 -17.76 1.81 13.47
N THR A 78 -17.87 2.58 14.55
CA THR A 78 -18.20 4.00 14.49
C THR A 78 -16.90 4.80 14.35
N LEU A 79 -16.84 5.70 13.39
CA LEU A 79 -15.70 6.59 13.21
C LEU A 79 -15.74 7.70 14.26
N VAL A 80 -14.69 7.87 15.07
CA VAL A 80 -14.54 9.01 15.97
C VAL A 80 -13.79 10.12 15.25
N ALA A 81 -14.45 11.26 15.02
CA ALA A 81 -13.84 12.42 14.39
C ALA A 81 -13.47 13.46 15.44
N ALA A 82 -12.18 13.76 15.58
CA ALA A 82 -11.63 14.64 16.58
C ALA A 82 -10.65 15.68 16.00
N GLY A 83 -10.24 16.64 16.80
CA GLY A 83 -9.39 17.75 16.39
C GLY A 83 -10.18 18.92 15.79
N GLY A 84 -9.49 19.99 15.45
CA GLY A 84 -10.12 21.21 14.90
C GLY A 84 -10.74 21.02 13.51
N ALA A 85 -10.12 20.21 12.66
CA ALA A 85 -10.55 19.98 11.26
C ALA A 85 -11.19 18.60 11.02
N GLY A 86 -10.89 17.59 11.86
CA GLY A 86 -11.38 16.22 11.66
C GLY A 86 -12.89 16.11 11.43
N PRO A 87 -13.75 16.79 12.22
CA PRO A 87 -15.19 16.71 12.05
C PRO A 87 -15.74 17.28 10.73
N MET A 88 -14.98 18.10 10.00
CA MET A 88 -15.37 18.56 8.66
C MET A 88 -15.27 17.45 7.61
N HIS A 89 -14.44 16.43 7.85
CA HIS A 89 -14.19 15.33 6.94
C HIS A 89 -14.85 14.02 7.39
N GLY A 90 -15.36 13.99 8.63
CA GLY A 90 -15.80 12.77 9.30
C GLY A 90 -16.86 11.99 8.52
N ALA A 91 -17.89 12.65 8.01
CA ALA A 91 -18.96 12.00 7.26
C ALA A 91 -18.48 11.40 5.92
N VAL A 92 -17.62 12.13 5.18
CA VAL A 92 -17.07 11.66 3.90
C VAL A 92 -16.14 10.46 4.12
N VAL A 93 -15.25 10.55 5.11
CA VAL A 93 -14.33 9.45 5.45
C VAL A 93 -15.10 8.22 5.95
N ALA A 94 -16.11 8.40 6.80
CA ALA A 94 -16.96 7.31 7.30
C ALA A 94 -17.67 6.59 6.14
N ARG A 95 -18.23 7.34 5.20
CA ARG A 95 -18.90 6.80 4.01
C ARG A 95 -17.92 5.98 3.16
N GLY A 96 -16.71 6.50 2.92
CA GLY A 96 -15.66 5.79 2.18
C GLY A 96 -15.20 4.50 2.89
N LEU A 97 -15.21 4.46 4.22
CA LEU A 97 -14.88 3.28 5.01
C LEU A 97 -16.05 2.30 5.20
N GLY A 98 -17.26 2.66 4.74
CA GLY A 98 -18.49 1.90 5.00
C GLY A 98 -19.01 2.02 6.43
N CYS A 99 -18.48 2.93 7.26
CA CYS A 99 -18.98 3.18 8.62
C CYS A 99 -20.34 3.88 8.53
N GLN A 100 -21.30 3.36 9.28
CA GLN A 100 -22.67 3.91 9.29
C GLN A 100 -22.81 5.17 10.16
N ARG A 101 -21.84 5.43 11.03
CA ARG A 101 -21.93 6.49 12.02
C ARG A 101 -20.60 7.17 12.29
N VAL A 102 -20.67 8.49 12.49
CA VAL A 102 -19.56 9.30 13.01
C VAL A 102 -19.93 9.79 14.40
N TYR A 103 -18.99 9.68 15.34
CA TYR A 103 -19.08 10.25 16.67
C TYR A 103 -18.12 11.44 16.76
N VAL A 104 -18.65 12.62 17.09
CA VAL A 104 -17.88 13.84 17.30
C VAL A 104 -18.01 14.23 18.77
N PRO A 105 -16.95 14.02 19.59
CA PRO A 105 -16.95 14.46 20.98
C PRO A 105 -17.16 15.97 21.07
N ARG A 106 -17.88 16.44 22.11
CA ARG A 106 -18.09 17.86 22.33
C ARG A 106 -16.77 18.63 22.46
N ASP A 107 -15.80 17.98 23.09
CA ASP A 107 -14.44 18.50 23.25
C ASP A 107 -13.49 18.02 22.14
N ALA A 108 -13.99 17.82 20.92
CA ALA A 108 -13.20 17.28 19.79
C ALA A 108 -11.86 17.98 19.59
N GLY A 109 -11.82 19.32 19.75
CA GLY A 109 -10.60 20.10 19.61
C GLY A 109 -9.56 19.89 20.73
N ALA A 110 -9.97 19.35 21.87
CA ALA A 110 -9.13 19.09 23.05
C ALA A 110 -9.15 17.61 23.48
N LEU A 111 -9.61 16.69 22.62
CA LEU A 111 -9.85 15.29 22.96
C LEU A 111 -8.64 14.58 23.57
N CYS A 112 -7.42 14.90 23.12
CA CYS A 112 -6.20 14.32 23.71
C CYS A 112 -6.03 14.70 25.18
N ALA A 113 -6.30 15.96 25.55
CA ALA A 113 -6.22 16.40 26.94
C ALA A 113 -7.31 15.74 27.80
N VAL A 114 -8.54 15.64 27.27
CA VAL A 114 -9.63 14.91 27.93
C VAL A 114 -9.26 13.44 28.10
N GLY A 115 -8.68 12.80 27.07
CA GLY A 115 -8.21 11.42 27.15
C GLY A 115 -7.16 11.19 28.23
N MET A 116 -6.24 12.14 28.43
CA MET A 116 -5.25 12.08 29.51
C MET A 116 -5.89 12.09 30.92
N LEU A 117 -6.99 12.83 31.10
CA LEU A 117 -7.74 12.83 32.37
C LEU A 117 -8.48 11.52 32.64
N HIS A 118 -8.75 10.73 31.61
CA HIS A 118 -9.43 9.44 31.69
C HIS A 118 -8.52 8.24 31.53
N ALA A 119 -7.20 8.45 31.34
CA ALA A 119 -6.25 7.37 31.15
C ALA A 119 -6.14 6.50 32.40
N ASP A 120 -6.33 5.20 32.23
CA ASP A 120 -6.05 4.23 33.29
C ASP A 120 -4.53 4.08 33.48
N LEU A 121 -4.09 3.78 34.69
CA LEU A 121 -2.71 3.35 34.88
C LEU A 121 -2.52 1.99 34.22
N ARG A 122 -1.50 1.88 33.39
CA ARG A 122 -1.14 0.65 32.70
C ARG A 122 0.34 0.37 32.85
N GLN A 123 0.67 -0.89 33.20
CA GLN A 123 2.03 -1.40 33.29
C GLN A 123 2.12 -2.69 32.45
N ASP A 124 3.11 -2.77 31.57
CA ASP A 124 3.33 -3.91 30.71
C ASP A 124 4.60 -4.66 31.16
N PHE A 125 4.47 -5.98 31.33
CA PHE A 125 5.54 -6.88 31.71
C PHE A 125 5.72 -7.92 30.63
N ALA A 126 6.97 -8.22 30.27
CA ALA A 126 7.26 -9.17 29.23
C ALA A 126 8.42 -10.09 29.63
N ARG A 127 8.37 -11.32 29.17
CA ARG A 127 9.45 -12.30 29.35
C ARG A 127 9.67 -13.06 28.04
N PHE A 128 10.91 -13.11 27.61
CA PHE A 128 11.28 -13.99 26.50
C PHE A 128 11.17 -15.44 26.92
N LEU A 129 10.40 -16.22 26.16
CA LEU A 129 10.27 -17.65 26.32
C LEU A 129 10.28 -18.28 24.93
N ARG A 130 11.48 -18.70 24.49
CA ARG A 130 11.66 -19.25 23.15
C ARG A 130 11.45 -20.74 23.13
N GLY A 131 10.48 -21.20 22.36
CA GLY A 131 10.27 -22.64 22.16
C GLY A 131 9.13 -22.93 21.20
N SER A 132 9.13 -24.15 20.65
CA SER A 132 8.00 -24.65 19.88
C SER A 132 6.79 -24.86 20.80
N LEU A 133 5.62 -24.38 20.37
CA LEU A 133 4.36 -24.58 21.09
C LEU A 133 4.11 -26.07 21.45
N ASP A 134 4.51 -26.98 20.56
CA ASP A 134 4.32 -28.42 20.73
C ASP A 134 5.33 -29.07 21.71
N ASN A 135 6.48 -28.42 21.95
CA ASN A 135 7.59 -29.00 22.73
C ASN A 135 7.81 -28.30 24.09
N LEU A 136 7.21 -27.12 24.30
CA LEU A 136 7.29 -26.43 25.58
C LEU A 136 6.45 -27.17 26.62
N ALA A 137 7.02 -27.43 27.81
CA ALA A 137 6.25 -27.95 28.92
C ALA A 137 5.21 -26.88 29.35
N PRO A 138 3.91 -27.19 29.41
CA PRO A 138 2.89 -26.25 29.86
C PRO A 138 3.23 -25.58 31.20
N THR A 139 3.79 -26.32 32.12
CA THR A 139 4.22 -25.84 33.45
C THR A 139 5.28 -24.73 33.34
N ALA A 140 6.20 -24.78 32.35
CA ALA A 140 7.20 -23.76 32.18
C ALA A 140 6.57 -22.39 31.70
N VAL A 141 5.47 -22.48 30.95
CA VAL A 141 4.70 -21.29 30.54
C VAL A 141 3.91 -20.75 31.71
N ASP A 142 3.24 -21.65 32.48
CA ASP A 142 2.47 -21.27 33.68
C ASP A 142 3.36 -20.63 34.75
N ASP A 143 4.56 -21.18 35.00
CA ASP A 143 5.53 -20.62 35.95
C ASP A 143 5.99 -19.21 35.48
N ALA A 144 6.30 -19.05 34.19
CA ALA A 144 6.71 -17.77 33.63
C ALA A 144 5.61 -16.70 33.70
N LEU A 145 4.35 -17.08 33.44
CA LEU A 145 3.21 -16.17 33.59
C LEU A 145 2.97 -15.83 35.06
N SER A 146 3.07 -16.80 35.97
CA SER A 146 2.93 -16.60 37.43
C SER A 146 3.96 -15.62 37.97
N ASP A 147 5.22 -15.71 37.52
CA ASP A 147 6.28 -14.77 37.87
C ASP A 147 5.93 -13.35 37.39
N LEU A 148 5.49 -13.18 36.13
CA LEU A 148 5.08 -11.90 35.57
C LEU A 148 3.86 -11.31 36.32
N VAL A 149 2.88 -12.13 36.66
CA VAL A 149 1.72 -11.72 37.46
C VAL A 149 2.13 -11.24 38.85
N THR A 150 3.07 -11.94 39.50
CA THR A 150 3.59 -11.58 40.81
C THR A 150 4.31 -10.22 40.74
N GLN A 151 5.15 -10.03 39.74
CA GLN A 151 5.82 -8.76 39.51
C GLN A 151 4.84 -7.62 39.21
N ALA A 152 3.83 -7.89 38.36
CA ALA A 152 2.80 -6.92 38.01
C ALA A 152 2.00 -6.46 39.24
N LYS A 153 1.59 -7.42 40.08
CA LYS A 153 0.85 -7.10 41.32
C LYS A 153 1.68 -6.30 42.31
N ALA A 154 2.98 -6.59 42.42
CA ALA A 154 3.87 -5.86 43.31
C ALA A 154 4.04 -4.40 42.86
N VAL A 155 4.29 -4.15 41.60
CA VAL A 155 4.42 -2.78 41.03
C VAL A 155 3.11 -2.02 41.18
N MET A 156 1.94 -2.63 40.88
CA MET A 156 0.66 -1.98 41.03
C MET A 156 0.32 -1.63 42.50
N ALA A 157 0.78 -2.47 43.44
CA ALA A 157 0.64 -2.19 44.86
C ALA A 157 1.52 -1.02 45.35
N GLU A 158 2.76 -0.91 44.82
CA GLU A 158 3.65 0.23 45.07
C GLU A 158 3.04 1.55 44.54
N GLU A 159 2.34 1.49 43.40
CA GLU A 159 1.58 2.62 42.84
C GLU A 159 0.27 2.93 43.63
N GLY A 160 -0.02 2.19 44.69
CA GLY A 160 -1.15 2.44 45.60
C GLY A 160 -2.45 1.78 45.17
N PHE A 161 -2.46 0.85 44.22
CA PHE A 161 -3.67 0.16 43.78
C PHE A 161 -3.88 -1.15 44.55
N LEU A 162 -5.12 -1.34 45.04
CA LEU A 162 -5.52 -2.60 45.64
C LEU A 162 -5.58 -3.71 44.59
N ALA A 163 -5.13 -4.90 44.92
CA ALA A 163 -5.11 -6.03 44.00
C ALA A 163 -6.48 -6.35 43.38
N SER A 164 -7.56 -6.08 44.09
CA SER A 164 -8.95 -6.26 43.61
C SER A 164 -9.39 -5.26 42.54
N LYS A 165 -8.64 -4.18 42.35
CA LYS A 165 -8.88 -3.16 41.31
C LYS A 165 -7.96 -3.28 40.13
N VAL A 166 -7.03 -4.24 40.14
CA VAL A 166 -6.09 -4.48 39.06
C VAL A 166 -6.66 -5.56 38.16
N THR A 167 -6.78 -5.23 36.86
CA THR A 167 -7.13 -6.17 35.82
C THR A 167 -5.83 -6.65 35.16
N LEU A 168 -5.70 -7.97 35.00
CA LEU A 168 -4.55 -8.57 34.32
C LEU A 168 -4.99 -9.17 32.99
N LYS A 169 -4.23 -8.89 31.94
CA LYS A 169 -4.38 -9.48 30.60
C LYS A 169 -3.11 -10.29 30.29
N HIS A 170 -3.28 -11.53 29.91
CA HIS A 170 -2.19 -12.42 29.52
C HIS A 170 -2.17 -12.55 28.01
N GLU A 171 -0.98 -12.45 27.40
CA GLU A 171 -0.80 -12.55 25.95
C GLU A 171 0.51 -13.28 25.64
N ALA A 172 0.59 -13.87 24.44
CA ALA A 172 1.81 -14.44 23.89
C ALA A 172 2.07 -13.88 22.49
N ASP A 173 3.33 -13.65 22.19
CA ASP A 173 3.80 -13.37 20.82
C ASP A 173 4.19 -14.71 20.17
N LEU A 174 3.51 -15.05 19.08
CA LEU A 174 3.62 -16.30 18.36
C LEU A 174 3.93 -16.06 16.87
N HIS A 175 4.71 -16.96 16.28
CA HIS A 175 4.98 -16.94 14.85
C HIS A 175 5.21 -18.35 14.31
N TYR A 176 5.02 -18.57 13.03
CA TYR A 176 5.48 -19.82 12.40
C TYR A 176 7.01 -19.85 12.33
N THR A 177 7.59 -21.05 12.47
CA THR A 177 9.05 -21.23 12.39
C THR A 177 9.62 -20.56 11.14
N GLY A 178 10.68 -19.78 11.33
CA GLY A 178 11.34 -19.03 10.27
C GLY A 178 10.79 -17.62 10.05
N GLN A 179 9.62 -17.28 10.56
CA GLN A 179 9.11 -15.90 10.48
C GLN A 179 9.79 -15.00 11.52
N LEU A 180 9.96 -13.74 11.14
CA LEU A 180 10.53 -12.70 12.02
C LEU A 180 9.45 -12.01 12.86
N TRP A 181 8.27 -11.82 12.29
CA TRP A 181 7.19 -11.07 12.89
C TRP A 181 6.22 -11.96 13.62
N SER A 182 5.96 -11.62 14.87
CA SER A 182 5.02 -12.35 15.72
C SER A 182 3.62 -11.75 15.65
N VAL A 183 2.63 -12.60 15.84
CA VAL A 183 1.24 -12.25 16.07
C VAL A 183 0.98 -12.37 17.56
N ARG A 184 0.40 -11.33 18.17
CA ARG A 184 0.04 -11.33 19.59
C ARG A 184 -1.33 -11.95 19.79
N VAL A 185 -1.40 -12.96 20.65
CA VAL A 185 -2.60 -13.73 20.93
C VAL A 185 -2.92 -13.65 22.42
N ALA A 186 -4.18 -13.42 22.76
CA ALA A 186 -4.63 -13.47 24.15
C ALA A 186 -4.57 -14.91 24.67
N LEU A 187 -4.18 -15.04 25.94
CA LEU A 187 -4.18 -16.30 26.67
C LEU A 187 -5.30 -16.29 27.70
N ASP A 188 -5.95 -17.44 27.89
CA ASP A 188 -6.96 -17.60 28.92
C ASP A 188 -6.34 -17.58 30.34
N ALA A 189 -7.11 -17.15 31.31
CA ALA A 189 -6.73 -17.10 32.72
C ALA A 189 -6.82 -18.49 33.37
N GLY A 190 -6.13 -19.48 32.81
CA GLY A 190 -6.13 -20.87 33.28
C GLY A 190 -4.80 -21.56 33.01
N PRO A 191 -4.70 -22.86 33.23
CA PRO A 191 -3.53 -23.63 32.82
C PRO A 191 -3.29 -23.50 31.32
N PHE A 192 -2.02 -23.40 30.94
CA PHE A 192 -1.65 -23.20 29.54
C PHE A 192 -2.06 -24.42 28.68
N ASP A 193 -2.92 -24.18 27.70
CA ASP A 193 -3.39 -25.17 26.74
C ASP A 193 -2.80 -24.90 25.34
N PRO A 194 -1.80 -25.67 24.90
CA PRO A 194 -1.20 -25.50 23.57
C PRO A 194 -2.20 -25.62 22.39
N ALA A 195 -3.26 -26.45 22.54
CA ALA A 195 -4.23 -26.64 21.47
C ALA A 195 -5.14 -25.42 21.32
N ALA A 196 -5.60 -24.84 22.43
CA ALA A 196 -6.37 -23.60 22.44
C ALA A 196 -5.55 -22.43 21.90
N VAL A 197 -4.28 -22.33 22.29
CA VAL A 197 -3.37 -21.27 21.81
C VAL A 197 -3.09 -21.40 20.30
N ARG A 198 -2.91 -22.64 19.79
CA ARG A 198 -2.79 -22.89 18.35
C ARG A 198 -4.02 -22.40 17.59
N ALA A 199 -5.20 -22.78 18.03
CA ALA A 199 -6.45 -22.37 17.39
C ALA A 199 -6.59 -20.83 17.37
N ALA A 200 -6.35 -20.18 18.50
CA ALA A 200 -6.41 -18.72 18.62
C ALA A 200 -5.38 -18.02 17.71
N PHE A 201 -4.16 -18.58 17.61
CA PHE A 201 -3.12 -18.06 16.72
C PHE A 201 -3.51 -18.22 15.25
N GLU A 202 -4.00 -19.37 14.84
CA GLU A 202 -4.37 -19.63 13.45
C GLU A 202 -5.57 -18.78 13.02
N ASP A 203 -6.53 -18.55 13.91
CA ASP A 203 -7.68 -17.65 13.66
C ASP A 203 -7.22 -16.19 13.52
N GLU A 204 -6.35 -15.73 14.41
CA GLU A 204 -5.80 -14.38 14.35
C GLU A 204 -4.90 -14.20 13.12
N TYR A 205 -4.08 -15.20 12.79
CA TYR A 205 -3.21 -15.20 11.61
C TYR A 205 -4.04 -15.18 10.31
N ARG A 206 -5.12 -15.96 10.24
CA ARG A 206 -6.05 -15.94 9.11
C ARG A 206 -6.77 -14.61 8.98
N ARG A 207 -7.15 -14.02 10.10
CA ARG A 207 -7.78 -12.70 10.14
C ARG A 207 -6.85 -11.60 9.60
N LEU A 208 -5.55 -11.65 9.95
CA LEU A 208 -4.55 -10.65 9.55
C LEU A 208 -4.09 -10.83 8.11
N TYR A 209 -3.86 -12.06 7.67
CA TYR A 209 -3.12 -12.35 6.44
C TYR A 209 -3.91 -13.17 5.41
N GLY A 210 -5.16 -13.54 5.72
CA GLY A 210 -6.06 -14.25 4.80
C GLY A 210 -5.78 -15.75 4.61
N HIS A 211 -4.73 -16.29 5.24
CA HIS A 211 -4.35 -17.71 5.13
C HIS A 211 -3.70 -18.23 6.42
N VAL A 212 -3.51 -19.53 6.51
CA VAL A 212 -2.70 -20.20 7.56
C VAL A 212 -1.73 -21.17 6.90
N GLN A 213 -0.77 -21.69 7.68
CA GLN A 213 0.15 -22.76 7.25
C GLN A 213 -0.31 -24.07 7.93
N PRO A 214 -1.00 -25.00 7.21
CA PRO A 214 -1.68 -26.13 7.84
C PRO A 214 -0.77 -27.00 8.72
N ASP A 215 0.48 -27.24 8.30
CA ASP A 215 1.45 -28.04 9.03
C ASP A 215 2.57 -27.19 9.65
N GLY A 216 2.32 -25.87 9.79
CA GLY A 216 3.30 -24.92 10.28
C GLY A 216 3.60 -25.13 11.77
N ARG A 217 4.89 -25.30 12.11
CA ARG A 217 5.33 -25.32 13.50
C ARG A 217 5.26 -23.92 14.09
N ILE A 218 4.49 -23.75 15.18
CA ILE A 218 4.33 -22.48 15.87
C ILE A 218 5.39 -22.34 16.96
N MET A 219 6.01 -21.17 17.02
CA MET A 219 7.00 -20.79 18.03
C MET A 219 6.40 -19.74 18.97
N ILE A 220 6.64 -19.86 20.26
CA ILE A 220 6.46 -18.80 21.23
C ILE A 220 7.73 -17.96 21.25
N ALA A 221 7.62 -16.64 21.12
CA ALA A 221 8.73 -15.70 21.20
C ALA A 221 8.82 -15.05 22.59
N SER A 222 7.67 -14.63 23.13
CA SER A 222 7.56 -13.95 24.43
C SER A 222 6.18 -14.09 25.04
N LEU A 223 6.12 -13.97 26.36
CA LEU A 223 4.89 -13.87 27.14
C LEU A 223 4.73 -12.45 27.67
N HIS A 224 3.51 -11.98 27.77
CA HIS A 224 3.19 -10.63 28.22
C HIS A 224 2.08 -10.68 29.30
N VAL A 225 2.23 -9.85 30.31
CA VAL A 225 1.17 -9.54 31.28
C VAL A 225 0.99 -8.03 31.31
N THR A 226 -0.18 -7.58 30.94
CA THR A 226 -0.58 -6.19 31.10
C THR A 226 -1.42 -6.04 32.35
N ALA A 227 -0.96 -5.22 33.29
CA ALA A 227 -1.71 -4.83 34.47
C ALA A 227 -2.33 -3.45 34.25
N SER A 228 -3.61 -3.31 34.46
CA SER A 228 -4.32 -2.03 34.37
C SER A 228 -5.20 -1.79 35.58
N ALA A 229 -5.27 -0.53 36.02
CA ALA A 229 -6.15 -0.07 37.08
C ALA A 229 -6.77 1.28 36.73
N ALA A 230 -8.07 1.41 36.95
CA ALA A 230 -8.75 2.66 36.68
C ALA A 230 -8.26 3.75 37.64
N ALA A 231 -7.71 4.82 37.08
CA ALA A 231 -7.23 5.98 37.88
C ALA A 231 -8.33 6.89 38.41
N GLY A 232 -9.57 6.54 38.17
CA GLY A 232 -10.77 7.33 38.54
C GLY A 232 -11.33 8.01 37.29
N ARG A 233 -12.47 7.58 36.81
CA ARG A 233 -13.15 8.20 35.67
C ARG A 233 -13.95 9.40 36.17
N LEU A 234 -13.67 10.56 35.58
CA LEU A 234 -14.58 11.68 35.68
C LEU A 234 -15.84 11.31 34.90
N ALA A 235 -16.97 11.21 35.60
CA ALA A 235 -18.24 11.00 34.90
C ALA A 235 -18.56 12.25 34.07
N ALA A 236 -18.74 12.07 32.76
CA ALA A 236 -19.30 13.16 31.97
C ALA A 236 -20.70 13.49 32.50
N PRO A 237 -20.98 14.76 32.84
CA PRO A 237 -22.30 15.12 33.35
C PRO A 237 -23.35 14.92 32.27
N GLU A 238 -24.43 14.25 32.57
CA GLU A 238 -25.61 14.26 31.70
C GLU A 238 -26.18 15.67 31.64
N LEU A 239 -26.39 16.15 30.46
CA LEU A 239 -27.00 17.47 30.23
C LEU A 239 -28.51 17.34 30.19
N ALA A 240 -29.21 18.37 30.64
CA ALA A 240 -30.68 18.41 30.53
C ALA A 240 -31.09 18.36 29.06
N PRO A 241 -32.18 17.67 28.71
CA PRO A 241 -32.70 17.69 27.34
C PRO A 241 -32.93 19.13 26.89
N ALA A 242 -32.48 19.45 25.68
CA ALA A 242 -32.68 20.77 25.08
C ALA A 242 -34.15 20.97 24.72
N GLY A 243 -34.67 22.15 24.96
CA GLY A 243 -36.05 22.51 24.60
C GLY A 243 -36.13 23.24 23.26
N GLY A 244 -37.22 22.96 22.55
CA GLY A 244 -37.51 23.66 21.27
C GLY A 244 -36.71 23.11 20.07
N THR A 245 -36.79 23.81 18.93
CA THR A 245 -36.05 23.51 17.73
C THR A 245 -34.93 24.52 17.60
N PRO A 246 -33.66 24.12 17.44
CA PRO A 246 -32.55 25.05 17.28
C PRO A 246 -32.73 25.87 15.99
N THR A 247 -32.41 27.17 16.08
CA THR A 247 -32.50 28.09 14.94
C THR A 247 -31.13 28.35 14.37
N PRO A 248 -30.93 28.26 13.04
CA PRO A 248 -29.66 28.59 12.42
C PRO A 248 -29.34 30.08 12.62
N VAL A 249 -28.10 30.39 12.94
CA VAL A 249 -27.62 31.78 13.11
C VAL A 249 -27.30 32.47 11.77
N ALA A 250 -27.04 31.64 10.74
CA ALA A 250 -26.74 32.11 9.37
C ALA A 250 -27.07 30.98 8.38
N SER A 251 -27.06 31.33 7.09
CA SER A 251 -26.99 30.39 5.97
C SER A 251 -25.94 30.86 4.99
N ARG A 252 -25.26 29.92 4.33
CA ARG A 252 -24.29 30.26 3.28
C ARG A 252 -24.20 29.14 2.23
N PRO A 253 -23.83 29.50 0.97
CA PRO A 253 -23.56 28.47 -0.03
C PRO A 253 -22.31 27.67 0.36
N VAL A 254 -22.44 26.33 0.36
CA VAL A 254 -21.36 25.37 0.65
C VAL A 254 -21.30 24.32 -0.44
N TRP A 255 -20.10 23.96 -0.85
CA TRP A 255 -19.87 22.89 -1.81
C TRP A 255 -19.95 21.52 -1.14
N HIS A 256 -20.89 20.69 -1.60
CA HIS A 256 -21.17 19.34 -1.10
C HIS A 256 -20.80 18.22 -2.11
N GLY A 257 -19.67 18.36 -2.82
CA GLY A 257 -19.22 17.36 -3.78
C GLY A 257 -20.16 17.27 -5.01
N ASP A 258 -20.67 16.07 -5.29
CA ASP A 258 -21.54 15.81 -6.46
C ASP A 258 -22.88 16.56 -6.39
N ASP A 259 -23.33 16.92 -5.19
CA ASP A 259 -24.55 17.72 -4.99
C ASP A 259 -24.35 19.21 -5.31
N GLY A 260 -23.09 19.62 -5.57
CA GLY A 260 -22.75 20.99 -5.93
C GLY A 260 -22.90 22.02 -4.79
N TRP A 261 -23.24 23.25 -5.17
CA TRP A 261 -23.48 24.33 -4.22
C TRP A 261 -24.89 24.26 -3.62
N LEU A 262 -24.96 24.10 -2.29
CA LEU A 262 -26.22 24.10 -1.55
C LEU A 262 -26.23 25.19 -0.48
N GLU A 263 -27.36 25.88 -0.32
CA GLU A 263 -27.60 26.77 0.82
C GLU A 263 -27.60 25.94 2.10
N THR A 264 -26.63 26.18 2.97
CA THR A 264 -26.36 25.37 4.14
C THR A 264 -26.53 26.18 5.41
N PRO A 265 -27.50 25.84 6.26
CA PRO A 265 -27.72 26.51 7.54
C PRO A 265 -26.53 26.27 8.48
N VAL A 266 -26.19 27.30 9.24
CA VAL A 266 -25.10 27.31 10.22
C VAL A 266 -25.69 27.45 11.62
N TYR A 267 -25.31 26.53 12.49
CA TYR A 267 -25.69 26.52 13.88
C TYR A 267 -24.47 26.77 14.78
N VAL A 268 -24.69 27.39 15.92
CA VAL A 268 -23.68 27.46 17.00
C VAL A 268 -23.87 26.24 17.91
N GLY A 269 -22.78 25.55 18.19
CA GLY A 269 -22.85 24.30 18.94
C GLY A 269 -23.45 24.44 20.33
N SER A 270 -23.28 25.61 21.03
CA SER A 270 -23.90 25.85 22.31
C SER A 270 -25.44 25.83 22.29
N ASP A 271 -26.05 26.04 21.13
CA ASP A 271 -27.50 26.11 20.96
C ASP A 271 -28.11 24.73 20.60
N ILE A 272 -27.23 23.73 20.39
CA ILE A 272 -27.62 22.35 20.07
C ILE A 272 -27.29 21.46 21.29
N GLY A 273 -28.30 20.80 21.82
CA GLY A 273 -28.17 19.96 23.01
C GLY A 273 -28.91 18.62 22.92
N PRO A 274 -28.85 17.81 23.98
CA PRO A 274 -29.42 16.46 24.02
C PRO A 274 -30.87 16.40 23.56
N GLY A 275 -31.16 15.45 22.65
CA GLY A 275 -32.48 15.25 22.06
C GLY A 275 -32.74 16.00 20.77
N HIS A 276 -31.90 16.95 20.39
CA HIS A 276 -32.00 17.56 19.06
C HIS A 276 -31.60 16.58 17.96
N ARG A 277 -32.35 16.61 16.86
CA ARG A 277 -32.10 15.86 15.62
C ARG A 277 -32.30 16.83 14.44
N LEU A 278 -31.28 16.92 13.61
CA LEU A 278 -31.24 17.87 12.47
C LEU A 278 -30.85 17.12 11.21
N ASP A 279 -31.62 17.32 10.15
CA ASP A 279 -31.32 16.79 8.83
C ASP A 279 -30.32 17.69 8.11
N GLY A 280 -29.32 17.10 7.43
CA GLY A 280 -28.38 17.84 6.60
C GLY A 280 -29.00 18.36 5.28
N PRO A 281 -28.32 19.26 4.56
CA PRO A 281 -26.97 19.73 4.85
C PRO A 281 -26.97 20.78 5.98
N LEU A 282 -25.97 20.76 6.83
CA LEU A 282 -25.78 21.77 7.87
C LEU A 282 -24.31 21.87 8.33
N ILE A 283 -23.98 23.00 8.95
CA ILE A 283 -22.71 23.23 9.63
C ILE A 283 -23.00 23.54 11.10
N VAL A 284 -22.20 22.91 12.01
CA VAL A 284 -22.13 23.32 13.41
C VAL A 284 -20.77 23.95 13.66
N GLU A 285 -20.78 25.23 14.06
CA GLU A 285 -19.56 25.95 14.46
C GLU A 285 -19.42 25.89 15.99
N GLU A 286 -18.29 25.31 16.44
CA GLU A 286 -17.84 25.28 17.82
C GLU A 286 -16.63 26.18 18.00
N SER A 287 -16.26 26.50 19.25
CA SER A 287 -15.10 27.32 19.56
C SER A 287 -13.78 26.77 19.03
N THR A 288 -13.66 25.43 18.94
CA THR A 288 -12.41 24.73 18.63
C THR A 288 -12.52 23.80 17.41
N THR A 289 -13.72 23.63 16.85
CA THR A 289 -13.93 22.74 15.69
C THR A 289 -15.13 23.18 14.85
N THR A 290 -15.22 22.67 13.65
CA THR A 290 -16.38 22.84 12.76
C THR A 290 -16.83 21.46 12.30
N VAL A 291 -18.13 21.19 12.43
CA VAL A 291 -18.75 19.93 12.00
C VAL A 291 -19.52 20.17 10.71
N LEU A 292 -19.23 19.38 9.68
CA LEU A 292 -19.97 19.37 8.42
C LEU A 292 -20.83 18.13 8.31
N VAL A 293 -22.13 18.32 8.09
CA VAL A 293 -23.12 17.24 7.89
C VAL A 293 -23.57 17.31 6.42
N GLY A 294 -23.53 16.20 5.73
CA GLY A 294 -23.89 16.10 4.31
C GLY A 294 -25.40 16.16 4.06
N PRO A 295 -25.86 16.35 2.79
CA PRO A 295 -27.28 16.56 2.46
C PRO A 295 -28.22 15.43 2.88
N ALA A 296 -27.74 14.19 2.90
CA ALA A 296 -28.54 13.04 3.28
C ALA A 296 -28.23 12.47 4.68
N ASP A 297 -27.31 13.11 5.40
CA ASP A 297 -26.87 12.68 6.73
C ASP A 297 -27.76 13.32 7.82
N VAL A 298 -27.78 12.71 8.98
CA VAL A 298 -28.60 13.20 10.10
C VAL A 298 -27.75 13.36 11.34
N LEU A 299 -27.72 14.55 11.90
CA LEU A 299 -27.07 14.85 13.18
C LEU A 299 -28.03 14.65 14.33
N SER A 300 -27.60 13.94 15.38
CA SER A 300 -28.29 13.83 16.67
C SER A 300 -27.31 14.12 17.80
N VAL A 301 -27.85 14.45 18.98
CA VAL A 301 -27.06 14.79 20.18
C VAL A 301 -27.36 13.81 21.30
N ASP A 302 -26.32 13.19 21.88
CA ASP A 302 -26.45 12.26 22.98
C ASP A 302 -26.67 12.98 24.33
N ALA A 303 -26.92 12.20 25.41
CA ALA A 303 -27.18 12.73 26.75
C ALA A 303 -25.99 13.54 27.33
N THR A 304 -24.79 13.37 26.83
CA THR A 304 -23.59 14.06 27.29
C THR A 304 -23.20 15.22 26.36
N GLY A 305 -23.99 15.48 25.31
CA GLY A 305 -23.83 16.61 24.42
C GLY A 305 -22.92 16.35 23.21
N ASN A 306 -22.51 15.11 22.98
CA ASN A 306 -21.70 14.75 21.80
C ASN A 306 -22.58 14.64 20.55
N PHE A 307 -21.99 14.92 19.39
CA PHE A 307 -22.71 14.80 18.12
C PHE A 307 -22.52 13.39 17.53
N LEU A 308 -23.64 12.79 17.11
CA LEU A 308 -23.67 11.58 16.32
C LEU A 308 -24.21 11.92 14.95
N ILE A 309 -23.46 11.59 13.91
CA ILE A 309 -23.90 11.76 12.52
C ILE A 309 -24.18 10.37 11.97
N ASP A 310 -25.46 10.08 11.74
CA ASP A 310 -25.86 8.89 10.99
C ASP A 310 -25.61 9.19 9.50
N VAL A 311 -24.66 8.46 8.91
CA VAL A 311 -24.24 8.63 7.52
C VAL A 311 -25.14 7.78 6.65
N SER A 312 -25.91 8.41 5.78
CA SER A 312 -26.80 7.72 4.86
C SER A 312 -26.10 7.40 3.53
N GLY A 313 -26.48 6.28 2.93
CA GLY A 313 -26.02 5.83 1.62
C GLY A 313 -25.02 4.68 1.69
N GLU A 314 -25.07 3.82 0.65
CA GLU A 314 -24.01 2.88 0.33
C GLU A 314 -22.70 3.65 0.18
N ALA A 315 -21.58 2.97 0.45
CA ALA A 315 -20.24 3.52 0.24
C ALA A 315 -20.10 4.03 -1.20
N ARG A 316 -20.57 5.24 -1.45
CA ARG A 316 -20.20 6.00 -2.63
C ARG A 316 -18.83 6.58 -2.29
N HIS A 317 -17.77 5.87 -2.61
CA HIS A 317 -16.52 6.58 -2.90
C HIS A 317 -16.90 7.65 -3.90
N ALA A 318 -16.45 8.90 -3.69
CA ALA A 318 -16.78 10.01 -4.57
C ALA A 318 -16.85 9.47 -6.00
N ALA A 319 -18.07 9.34 -6.53
CA ALA A 319 -18.27 8.65 -7.80
C ALA A 319 -17.44 9.42 -8.81
N MET A 320 -16.41 8.76 -9.36
CA MET A 320 -15.61 9.39 -10.40
C MET A 320 -16.58 9.68 -11.54
N PRO A 321 -16.71 10.94 -12.02
CA PRO A 321 -17.73 11.30 -12.95
C PRO A 321 -17.62 10.45 -14.23
N VAL A 322 -18.61 9.60 -14.48
CA VAL A 322 -18.74 8.84 -15.72
C VAL A 322 -19.33 9.80 -16.75
N THR A 323 -18.48 10.48 -17.51
CA THR A 323 -18.94 11.33 -18.61
C THR A 323 -18.81 10.58 -19.94
N GLU A 324 -19.87 10.55 -20.72
CA GLU A 324 -19.94 9.91 -22.06
C GLU A 324 -19.17 10.67 -23.16
N GLN A 325 -18.44 11.73 -22.85
CA GLN A 325 -17.64 12.49 -23.83
C GLN A 325 -16.19 12.01 -23.86
N PRO A 326 -15.43 12.23 -24.98
CA PRO A 326 -14.01 11.91 -25.02
C PRO A 326 -13.30 12.71 -23.91
N VAL A 327 -13.01 12.01 -22.82
CA VAL A 327 -12.64 12.56 -21.54
C VAL A 327 -11.23 13.12 -21.65
N ARG A 328 -11.07 14.43 -21.59
CA ARG A 328 -9.90 14.97 -20.93
C ARG A 328 -10.02 14.52 -19.48
N HIS A 329 -9.24 13.53 -19.10
CA HIS A 329 -9.26 13.00 -17.75
C HIS A 329 -9.01 14.15 -16.78
N ASP A 330 -9.95 14.39 -15.87
CA ASP A 330 -9.77 15.35 -14.80
C ASP A 330 -8.52 14.98 -13.99
N PRO A 331 -7.54 15.88 -13.82
CA PRO A 331 -6.30 15.59 -13.10
C PRO A 331 -6.51 15.05 -11.68
N VAL A 332 -7.58 15.46 -11.01
CA VAL A 332 -7.94 14.96 -9.67
C VAL A 332 -8.33 13.49 -9.73
N THR A 333 -9.19 13.13 -10.67
CA THR A 333 -9.60 11.73 -10.90
C THR A 333 -8.42 10.82 -11.18
N LEU A 334 -7.47 11.27 -12.02
CA LEU A 334 -6.25 10.51 -12.30
C LEU A 334 -5.36 10.34 -11.06
N ALA A 335 -5.19 11.41 -10.27
CA ALA A 335 -4.42 11.36 -9.04
C ALA A 335 -5.07 10.42 -8.00
N LEU A 336 -6.39 10.43 -7.89
CA LEU A 336 -7.14 9.53 -7.02
C LEU A 336 -6.96 8.08 -7.46
N MET A 337 -7.08 7.79 -8.76
CA MET A 337 -6.90 6.44 -9.30
C MET A 337 -5.48 5.93 -9.07
N GLN A 338 -4.46 6.73 -9.38
CA GLN A 338 -3.05 6.37 -9.12
C GLN A 338 -2.82 6.07 -7.64
N ASN A 339 -3.31 6.93 -6.73
CA ASN A 339 -3.19 6.71 -5.29
C ASN A 339 -3.82 5.38 -4.83
N ARG A 340 -5.02 5.03 -5.34
CA ARG A 340 -5.69 3.78 -5.00
C ARG A 340 -4.87 2.56 -5.43
N LEU A 341 -4.35 2.57 -6.65
CA LEU A 341 -3.52 1.49 -7.20
C LEU A 341 -2.19 1.35 -6.46
N ASP A 342 -1.53 2.46 -6.14
CA ASP A 342 -0.30 2.47 -5.35
C ASP A 342 -0.54 1.89 -3.94
N GLN A 343 -1.66 2.23 -3.30
CA GLN A 343 -2.00 1.67 -1.98
C GLN A 343 -2.28 0.17 -2.03
N ILE A 344 -2.92 -0.32 -3.09
CA ILE A 344 -3.11 -1.76 -3.29
C ILE A 344 -1.76 -2.46 -3.38
N SER A 345 -0.84 -1.93 -4.19
CA SER A 345 0.51 -2.48 -4.34
C SER A 345 1.29 -2.45 -3.02
N ARG A 346 1.19 -1.38 -2.22
CA ARG A 346 1.80 -1.28 -0.88
C ARG A 346 1.22 -2.31 0.10
N HIS A 347 -0.09 -2.52 0.09
CA HIS A 347 -0.71 -3.53 0.94
C HIS A 347 -0.24 -4.95 0.58
N MET A 348 -0.09 -5.24 -0.72
CA MET A 348 0.53 -6.48 -1.17
C MET A 348 1.95 -6.64 -0.61
N GLY A 349 2.76 -5.59 -0.64
CA GLY A 349 4.12 -5.57 -0.09
C GLY A 349 4.16 -5.76 1.43
N TRP A 350 3.21 -5.17 2.15
CA TRP A 350 3.08 -5.38 3.59
C TRP A 350 2.79 -6.84 3.95
N VAL A 351 1.88 -7.50 3.23
CA VAL A 351 1.60 -8.93 3.41
C VAL A 351 2.85 -9.77 3.16
N MET A 352 3.60 -9.49 2.07
CA MET A 352 4.88 -10.15 1.79
C MET A 352 5.83 -10.06 2.98
N THR A 353 6.09 -8.84 3.47
CA THR A 353 7.01 -8.59 4.60
C THR A 353 6.63 -9.38 5.86
N ARG A 354 5.34 -9.44 6.17
CA ARG A 354 4.84 -10.00 7.43
C ARG A 354 4.73 -11.52 7.43
N THR A 355 4.53 -12.12 6.26
CA THR A 355 4.25 -13.56 6.15
C THR A 355 5.44 -14.36 5.61
N ALA A 356 6.45 -13.73 5.03
CA ALA A 356 7.64 -14.38 4.53
C ALA A 356 8.49 -15.03 5.63
N ARG A 357 9.24 -16.07 5.23
CA ARG A 357 10.18 -16.77 6.12
C ARG A 357 11.62 -16.31 5.92
N SER A 358 12.00 -15.96 4.69
CA SER A 358 13.38 -15.55 4.45
C SER A 358 13.66 -14.13 4.98
N PRO A 359 14.89 -13.86 5.47
CA PRO A 359 15.35 -12.51 5.75
C PRO A 359 15.41 -11.61 4.51
N ILE A 360 15.51 -12.20 3.32
CA ILE A 360 15.54 -11.48 2.05
C ILE A 360 14.22 -10.71 1.87
N PHE A 361 13.07 -11.35 2.12
CA PHE A 361 11.77 -10.69 2.03
C PHE A 361 11.45 -9.88 3.29
N SER A 362 11.62 -10.49 4.48
CA SER A 362 11.12 -9.90 5.75
C SER A 362 11.97 -8.77 6.31
N GLN A 363 13.27 -8.68 5.94
CA GLN A 363 14.19 -7.66 6.45
C GLN A 363 14.76 -6.75 5.35
N ARG A 364 15.17 -7.33 4.21
CA ARG A 364 15.77 -6.58 3.11
C ARG A 364 14.74 -6.05 2.13
N HIS A 365 13.51 -6.57 2.17
CA HIS A 365 12.42 -6.24 1.24
C HIS A 365 12.83 -6.39 -0.23
N ASP A 366 13.61 -7.46 -0.53
CA ASP A 366 14.09 -7.73 -1.88
C ASP A 366 12.97 -8.34 -2.73
N PHE A 367 11.93 -7.56 -2.90
CA PHE A 367 10.77 -7.85 -3.73
C PHE A 367 10.11 -6.55 -4.19
N SER A 368 9.21 -6.68 -5.15
CA SER A 368 8.31 -5.61 -5.60
C SER A 368 6.92 -6.17 -5.86
N CYS A 369 5.89 -5.39 -5.51
CA CYS A 369 4.50 -5.71 -5.81
C CYS A 369 3.97 -4.71 -6.82
N TYR A 370 3.23 -5.17 -7.83
CA TYR A 370 2.77 -4.32 -8.91
C TYR A 370 1.47 -4.82 -9.55
N VAL A 371 0.81 -3.92 -10.25
CA VAL A 371 -0.43 -4.17 -10.99
C VAL A 371 -0.21 -3.82 -12.46
N THR A 372 -0.73 -4.67 -13.35
CA THR A 372 -0.75 -4.41 -14.80
C THR A 372 -2.19 -4.35 -15.32
N ASP A 373 -2.35 -3.73 -16.47
CA ASP A 373 -3.58 -3.84 -17.26
C ASP A 373 -3.74 -5.24 -17.89
N PRO A 374 -4.85 -5.53 -18.59
CA PRO A 374 -5.03 -6.80 -19.29
C PRO A 374 -4.00 -7.11 -20.38
N ALA A 375 -3.32 -6.10 -20.92
CA ALA A 375 -2.28 -6.24 -21.95
C ALA A 375 -0.88 -6.45 -21.33
N GLY A 376 -0.75 -6.46 -20.00
CA GLY A 376 0.51 -6.60 -19.31
C GLY A 376 1.31 -5.29 -19.20
N THR A 377 0.67 -4.13 -19.36
CA THR A 377 1.30 -2.83 -19.14
C THR A 377 1.36 -2.51 -17.66
N LEU A 378 2.52 -2.15 -17.15
CA LEU A 378 2.69 -1.77 -15.73
C LEU A 378 1.98 -0.45 -15.43
N ILE A 379 0.98 -0.50 -14.53
CA ILE A 379 0.16 0.66 -14.13
C ILE A 379 0.63 1.27 -12.82
N ALA A 380 0.92 0.43 -11.83
CA ALA A 380 1.32 0.86 -10.49
C ALA A 380 2.26 -0.14 -9.85
N ASN A 381 3.16 0.34 -9.01
CA ASN A 381 4.05 -0.49 -8.19
C ASN A 381 4.20 0.08 -6.79
N ALA A 382 4.44 -0.80 -5.81
CA ALA A 382 4.84 -0.39 -4.47
C ALA A 382 6.33 -0.01 -4.44
N ASP A 383 6.70 0.77 -3.42
CA ASP A 383 8.09 0.98 -3.07
C ASP A 383 8.74 -0.37 -2.76
N GLY A 384 9.69 -0.79 -3.56
CA GLY A 384 10.42 -2.04 -3.48
C GLY A 384 11.81 -1.85 -4.09
N ILE A 385 12.40 -2.92 -4.63
CA ILE A 385 13.70 -2.81 -5.29
C ILE A 385 13.53 -2.08 -6.64
N PRO A 386 14.13 -0.88 -6.82
CA PRO A 386 13.87 -0.04 -7.99
C PRO A 386 14.16 -0.71 -9.34
N ILE A 387 15.16 -1.60 -9.37
CA ILE A 387 15.54 -2.35 -10.58
C ILE A 387 14.45 -3.33 -11.05
N HIS A 388 13.45 -3.64 -10.24
CA HIS A 388 12.35 -4.52 -10.64
C HIS A 388 11.29 -3.81 -11.49
N THR A 389 11.21 -2.48 -11.43
CA THR A 389 10.11 -1.68 -11.99
C THR A 389 9.95 -1.87 -13.50
N GLY A 390 11.03 -1.78 -14.28
CA GLY A 390 10.94 -1.88 -15.74
C GLY A 390 10.68 -3.29 -16.27
N GLY A 391 10.92 -4.32 -15.46
CA GLY A 391 10.75 -5.71 -15.87
C GLY A 391 9.34 -6.27 -15.65
N GLY A 392 8.44 -5.54 -14.96
CA GLY A 392 7.12 -6.04 -14.58
C GLY A 392 6.24 -6.42 -15.78
N GLY A 393 6.13 -5.54 -16.73
CA GLY A 393 5.35 -5.76 -17.95
C GLY A 393 5.89 -6.90 -18.83
N PHE A 394 7.20 -7.09 -18.89
CA PHE A 394 7.82 -8.18 -19.68
C PHE A 394 7.33 -9.57 -19.23
N ALA A 395 7.24 -9.80 -17.92
CA ALA A 395 6.80 -11.07 -17.36
C ALA A 395 5.33 -11.37 -17.72
N VAL A 396 4.45 -10.39 -17.62
CA VAL A 396 3.02 -10.58 -17.94
C VAL A 396 2.83 -10.73 -19.45
N ARG A 397 3.55 -9.97 -20.27
CA ARG A 397 3.49 -10.15 -21.74
C ARG A 397 3.99 -11.54 -22.16
N ALA A 398 5.08 -12.05 -21.59
CA ALA A 398 5.53 -13.41 -21.83
C ALA A 398 4.48 -14.46 -21.45
N LEU A 399 3.75 -14.23 -20.34
CA LEU A 399 2.61 -15.06 -19.93
C LEU A 399 1.47 -15.02 -20.96
N LEU A 400 1.12 -13.83 -21.44
CA LEU A 400 0.07 -13.65 -22.45
C LEU A 400 0.44 -14.30 -23.78
N ASP A 401 1.72 -14.20 -24.20
CA ASP A 401 2.23 -14.82 -25.42
C ASP A 401 2.17 -16.36 -25.35
N ASP A 402 2.48 -16.96 -24.19
CA ASP A 402 2.49 -18.41 -24.03
C ASP A 402 1.09 -18.99 -23.77
N PHE A 403 0.28 -18.36 -22.93
CA PHE A 403 -1.02 -18.90 -22.50
C PHE A 403 -2.22 -18.24 -23.19
N GLY A 404 -2.15 -16.97 -23.59
CA GLY A 404 -3.22 -16.32 -24.36
C GLY A 404 -4.63 -16.62 -23.85
N GLY A 405 -5.48 -17.20 -24.72
CA GLY A 405 -6.86 -17.57 -24.41
C GLY A 405 -7.03 -18.78 -23.47
N ARG A 406 -5.95 -19.31 -22.87
CA ARG A 406 -5.97 -20.43 -21.91
C ARG A 406 -5.86 -19.99 -20.45
N ILE A 407 -6.02 -18.70 -20.19
CA ILE A 407 -6.03 -18.12 -18.83
C ILE A 407 -7.45 -18.17 -18.30
N ASN A 408 -7.65 -18.76 -17.13
CA ASN A 408 -8.96 -18.94 -16.51
C ASN A 408 -9.04 -18.25 -15.14
N PRO A 409 -10.26 -17.93 -14.65
CA PRO A 409 -10.43 -17.52 -13.26
C PRO A 409 -9.84 -18.54 -12.28
N GLY A 410 -9.13 -18.05 -11.27
CA GLY A 410 -8.48 -18.90 -10.28
C GLY A 410 -7.08 -19.40 -10.67
N ASP A 411 -6.59 -19.13 -11.87
CA ASP A 411 -5.21 -19.43 -12.27
C ASP A 411 -4.22 -18.55 -11.51
N VAL A 412 -3.02 -19.09 -11.26
CA VAL A 412 -1.86 -18.32 -10.83
C VAL A 412 -0.61 -18.88 -11.49
N PHE A 413 0.24 -18.01 -11.99
CA PHE A 413 1.43 -18.37 -12.74
C PHE A 413 2.70 -18.09 -11.94
N VAL A 414 3.73 -18.90 -12.18
CA VAL A 414 5.11 -18.69 -11.71
C VAL A 414 6.05 -18.69 -12.90
N LEU A 415 7.02 -17.77 -12.92
CA LEU A 415 7.99 -17.61 -14.00
C LEU A 415 9.21 -16.83 -13.51
N SER A 416 10.37 -17.02 -14.17
CA SER A 416 11.57 -16.23 -13.85
C SER A 416 12.59 -16.20 -14.97
N ASP A 417 12.53 -17.11 -15.95
CA ASP A 417 13.58 -17.24 -16.95
C ASP A 417 13.83 -15.92 -17.72
N PRO A 418 15.06 -15.39 -17.71
CA PRO A 418 15.34 -14.08 -18.32
C PRO A 418 15.31 -14.08 -19.86
N TYR A 419 15.35 -15.25 -20.48
CA TYR A 419 15.34 -15.37 -21.94
C TYR A 419 13.96 -15.61 -22.54
N VAL A 420 13.11 -16.40 -21.83
CA VAL A 420 11.81 -16.84 -22.38
C VAL A 420 10.61 -16.42 -21.54
N ALA A 421 10.82 -15.88 -20.34
CA ALA A 421 9.73 -15.52 -19.44
C ALA A 421 9.81 -14.05 -18.96
N GLY A 422 10.63 -13.21 -19.59
CA GLY A 422 10.74 -11.79 -19.25
C GLY A 422 11.30 -11.51 -17.85
N GLY A 423 12.10 -12.43 -17.29
CA GLY A 423 12.78 -12.26 -16.03
C GLY A 423 13.94 -11.27 -16.10
N ASN A 424 14.30 -10.64 -14.97
CA ASN A 424 15.55 -9.87 -14.89
C ASN A 424 16.73 -10.85 -14.83
N HIS A 425 16.75 -11.69 -13.80
CA HIS A 425 17.65 -12.82 -13.60
C HIS A 425 16.90 -13.98 -12.95
N GLN A 426 17.49 -15.17 -12.92
CA GLN A 426 16.78 -16.37 -12.48
C GLN A 426 16.23 -16.34 -11.04
N PRO A 427 16.91 -15.77 -10.02
CA PRO A 427 16.40 -15.77 -8.65
C PRO A 427 15.13 -14.94 -8.43
N ASP A 428 14.85 -13.97 -9.30
CA ASP A 428 13.70 -13.10 -9.19
C ASP A 428 12.43 -13.79 -9.73
N TRP A 429 11.83 -14.64 -8.91
CA TRP A 429 10.60 -15.30 -9.31
C TRP A 429 9.42 -14.34 -9.30
N VAL A 430 8.60 -14.42 -10.33
CA VAL A 430 7.36 -13.68 -10.45
C VAL A 430 6.18 -14.61 -10.17
N ILE A 431 5.29 -14.21 -9.28
CA ILE A 431 3.94 -14.74 -9.19
C ILE A 431 3.01 -13.75 -9.86
N ALA A 432 2.28 -14.21 -10.88
CA ALA A 432 1.30 -13.42 -11.61
C ALA A 432 -0.09 -14.04 -11.45
N ARG A 433 -1.03 -13.27 -10.93
CA ARG A 433 -2.44 -13.65 -10.74
C ARG A 433 -3.31 -12.82 -11.65
N PRO A 434 -3.99 -13.41 -12.65
CA PRO A 434 -5.00 -12.73 -13.44
C PRO A 434 -6.23 -12.40 -12.59
N ILE A 435 -6.82 -11.25 -12.85
CA ILE A 435 -7.99 -10.73 -12.14
C ILE A 435 -9.16 -10.75 -13.10
N PHE A 436 -10.17 -11.51 -12.76
CA PHE A 436 -11.41 -11.58 -13.52
C PHE A 436 -12.55 -10.92 -12.75
N VAL A 437 -13.36 -10.16 -13.46
CA VAL A 437 -14.56 -9.48 -12.95
C VAL A 437 -15.72 -9.76 -13.90
N SER A 438 -16.95 -9.46 -13.47
CA SER A 438 -18.18 -9.63 -14.26
C SER A 438 -18.62 -11.11 -14.44
N ASP A 439 -19.84 -11.27 -14.97
CA ASP A 439 -20.40 -12.55 -15.41
C ASP A 439 -21.03 -12.34 -16.78
N PRO A 440 -20.46 -12.89 -17.87
CA PRO A 440 -19.29 -13.79 -17.91
C PRO A 440 -17.98 -13.12 -17.47
N PRO A 441 -16.97 -13.91 -16.98
CA PRO A 441 -15.72 -13.38 -16.48
C PRO A 441 -14.91 -12.66 -17.57
N GLU A 442 -14.52 -11.41 -17.30
CA GLU A 442 -13.65 -10.61 -18.15
C GLU A 442 -12.36 -10.25 -17.41
N LEU A 443 -11.23 -10.26 -18.13
CA LEU A 443 -9.91 -9.96 -17.55
C LEU A 443 -9.78 -8.45 -17.29
N ALA A 444 -9.58 -8.08 -16.03
CA ALA A 444 -9.38 -6.69 -15.59
C ALA A 444 -7.90 -6.29 -15.49
N GLY A 445 -6.98 -7.26 -15.44
CA GLY A 445 -5.54 -7.05 -15.29
C GLY A 445 -4.86 -8.16 -14.51
N PHE A 446 -3.67 -7.87 -13.98
CA PHE A 446 -2.92 -8.82 -13.16
C PHE A 446 -2.38 -8.15 -11.90
N CYS A 447 -2.45 -8.87 -10.77
CA CYS A 447 -1.67 -8.59 -9.58
C CYS A 447 -0.44 -9.46 -9.56
N CYS A 448 0.73 -8.85 -9.44
CA CYS A 448 2.01 -9.52 -9.52
C CYS A 448 2.91 -9.14 -8.35
N ASN A 449 3.78 -10.06 -7.99
CA ASN A 449 4.97 -9.73 -7.24
C ASN A 449 6.19 -10.39 -7.89
N ARG A 450 7.35 -9.76 -7.73
CA ARG A 450 8.66 -10.26 -8.12
C ARG A 450 9.54 -10.28 -6.89
N ALA A 451 10.22 -11.39 -6.62
CA ALA A 451 10.95 -11.53 -5.39
C ALA A 451 12.18 -12.44 -5.54
N HIS A 452 13.30 -11.99 -4.95
CA HIS A 452 14.58 -12.69 -4.97
C HIS A 452 14.58 -13.88 -4.03
N GLN A 453 14.58 -15.11 -4.57
CA GLN A 453 14.54 -16.32 -3.77
C GLN A 453 15.87 -16.58 -3.05
N SER A 454 15.82 -17.23 -1.86
CA SER A 454 17.02 -17.49 -1.05
C SER A 454 17.95 -18.51 -1.68
N ASP A 455 17.42 -19.52 -2.36
CA ASP A 455 18.17 -20.56 -3.08
C ASP A 455 17.27 -21.20 -4.14
N ILE A 456 17.77 -21.27 -5.36
CA ILE A 456 17.06 -21.83 -6.52
C ILE A 456 17.84 -23.00 -7.16
N GLY A 457 18.73 -23.62 -6.41
CA GLY A 457 19.62 -24.67 -6.94
C GLY A 457 20.87 -24.13 -7.58
N GLY A 458 21.29 -24.75 -8.69
CA GLY A 458 22.52 -24.37 -9.38
C GLY A 458 23.80 -24.91 -8.75
N GLY A 459 24.94 -24.40 -9.21
CA GLY A 459 26.27 -24.89 -8.85
C GLY A 459 26.71 -24.56 -7.41
N LEU A 460 26.26 -23.46 -6.86
CA LEU A 460 26.58 -23.01 -5.49
C LEU A 460 25.32 -22.72 -4.68
N ALA A 461 25.45 -22.75 -3.35
CA ALA A 461 24.38 -22.37 -2.43
C ALA A 461 24.10 -20.87 -2.51
N GLY A 462 22.85 -20.49 -2.31
CA GLY A 462 22.36 -19.14 -2.58
C GLY A 462 22.01 -18.97 -4.04
N THR A 463 22.13 -17.76 -4.56
CA THR A 463 21.70 -17.45 -5.93
C THR A 463 22.84 -16.91 -6.81
N TYR A 464 24.02 -16.77 -6.26
CA TYR A 464 25.18 -16.20 -6.95
C TYR A 464 26.29 -17.25 -7.12
N ASN A 465 26.56 -17.60 -8.38
CA ASN A 465 27.67 -18.48 -8.72
C ASN A 465 28.69 -17.70 -9.58
N PRO A 466 29.78 -17.18 -8.99
CA PRO A 466 30.79 -16.41 -9.72
C PRO A 466 31.58 -17.21 -10.74
N GLU A 467 31.52 -18.54 -10.68
CA GLU A 467 32.20 -19.45 -11.61
C GLU A 467 31.26 -19.91 -12.74
N ALA A 468 30.01 -19.43 -12.77
CA ALA A 468 29.07 -19.80 -13.81
C ALA A 468 29.54 -19.28 -15.18
N THR A 469 29.50 -20.16 -16.18
CA THR A 469 29.74 -19.89 -17.61
C THR A 469 28.51 -20.15 -18.45
N GLU A 470 27.47 -20.74 -17.84
CA GLU A 470 26.19 -21.05 -18.48
C GLU A 470 25.05 -20.82 -17.49
N ILE A 471 23.91 -20.37 -18.01
CA ILE A 471 22.71 -20.05 -17.23
C ILE A 471 22.19 -21.21 -16.36
N TRP A 472 22.40 -22.47 -16.77
CA TRP A 472 21.98 -23.66 -16.00
C TRP A 472 22.76 -23.86 -14.70
N GLN A 473 23.95 -23.28 -14.60
CA GLN A 473 24.77 -23.33 -13.38
C GLN A 473 24.29 -22.33 -12.31
N GLU A 474 23.41 -21.39 -12.69
CA GLU A 474 22.88 -20.37 -11.78
C GLU A 474 21.63 -20.82 -11.03
N GLY A 475 20.90 -21.82 -11.53
CA GLY A 475 19.72 -22.35 -10.86
C GLY A 475 18.68 -22.94 -11.79
N ILE A 476 17.50 -23.23 -11.23
CA ILE A 476 16.36 -23.72 -12.00
C ILE A 476 15.85 -22.63 -12.94
N ARG A 477 15.65 -22.97 -14.21
CA ARG A 477 15.05 -22.12 -15.21
C ARG A 477 13.53 -22.31 -15.22
N LEU A 478 12.77 -21.28 -14.90
CA LEU A 478 11.32 -21.32 -14.89
C LEU A 478 10.74 -20.59 -16.12
N PRO A 479 10.26 -21.31 -17.14
CA PRO A 479 9.39 -20.73 -18.14
C PRO A 479 8.06 -20.33 -17.49
N VAL A 480 7.12 -19.83 -18.25
CA VAL A 480 5.77 -19.57 -17.71
C VAL A 480 5.10 -20.88 -17.35
N CYS A 481 4.77 -21.07 -16.06
CA CYS A 481 4.10 -22.27 -15.56
C CYS A 481 2.87 -21.89 -14.76
N LYS A 482 1.76 -22.64 -14.92
CA LYS A 482 0.63 -22.55 -13.99
C LYS A 482 1.01 -23.19 -12.66
N LEU A 483 1.09 -22.43 -11.60
CA LEU A 483 1.30 -22.89 -10.24
C LEU A 483 -0.01 -23.29 -9.57
N ILE A 484 -1.08 -22.55 -9.87
CA ILE A 484 -2.47 -22.87 -9.52
C ILE A 484 -3.24 -22.92 -10.83
N ASP A 485 -4.01 -23.98 -11.06
CA ASP A 485 -4.85 -24.18 -12.24
C ASP A 485 -6.32 -24.20 -11.80
N ALA A 486 -7.07 -23.19 -12.20
CA ALA A 486 -8.49 -23.00 -11.85
C ALA A 486 -8.79 -23.17 -10.33
N GLY A 487 -7.91 -22.63 -9.48
CA GLY A 487 -8.04 -22.68 -8.02
C GLY A 487 -7.32 -23.85 -7.35
N GLU A 488 -6.85 -24.85 -8.09
CA GLU A 488 -6.20 -26.04 -7.55
C GLU A 488 -4.66 -25.94 -7.66
N LEU A 489 -3.97 -26.10 -6.52
CA LEU A 489 -2.50 -26.06 -6.48
C LEU A 489 -1.91 -27.23 -7.26
N ARG A 490 -0.96 -26.97 -8.13
CA ARG A 490 -0.17 -27.97 -8.84
C ARG A 490 0.90 -28.55 -7.92
N ASP A 491 0.51 -29.57 -7.16
CA ASP A 491 1.34 -30.26 -6.17
C ASP A 491 2.64 -30.84 -6.77
N ASP A 492 2.57 -31.31 -8.00
CA ASP A 492 3.72 -31.82 -8.76
C ASP A 492 4.77 -30.73 -9.01
N LEU A 493 4.33 -29.56 -9.48
CA LEU A 493 5.19 -28.41 -9.72
C LEU A 493 5.73 -27.85 -8.38
N TRP A 494 4.86 -27.73 -7.35
CA TRP A 494 5.27 -27.27 -6.03
C TRP A 494 6.41 -28.10 -5.47
N LYS A 495 6.27 -29.44 -5.48
CA LYS A 495 7.31 -30.37 -5.04
C LYS A 495 8.58 -30.27 -5.88
N LEU A 496 8.44 -30.08 -7.20
CA LEU A 496 9.58 -29.89 -8.11
C LEU A 496 10.38 -28.63 -7.74
N LEU A 497 9.70 -27.52 -7.43
CA LEU A 497 10.37 -26.29 -7.03
C LEU A 497 11.11 -26.46 -5.70
N LEU A 498 10.48 -27.06 -4.70
CA LEU A 498 11.07 -27.25 -3.38
C LEU A 498 12.29 -28.17 -3.39
N ILE A 499 12.25 -29.29 -4.15
CA ILE A 499 13.36 -30.25 -4.19
C ILE A 499 14.62 -29.69 -4.89
N ASN A 500 14.45 -28.65 -5.71
CA ASN A 500 15.55 -27.96 -6.38
C ASN A 500 16.20 -26.86 -5.52
N SER A 501 15.68 -26.59 -4.32
CA SER A 501 16.26 -25.62 -3.38
C SER A 501 16.97 -26.33 -2.23
N ARG A 502 18.09 -25.77 -1.77
CA ARG A 502 18.79 -26.21 -0.56
C ARG A 502 18.10 -25.72 0.72
N THR A 503 17.18 -24.75 0.57
CA THR A 503 16.40 -24.16 1.68
C THR A 503 14.89 -24.32 1.43
N PRO A 504 14.36 -25.55 1.26
CA PRO A 504 12.99 -25.78 0.84
C PRO A 504 11.95 -25.22 1.80
N GLU A 505 12.25 -25.17 3.12
CA GLU A 505 11.33 -24.59 4.11
C GLU A 505 11.20 -23.06 3.97
N LEU A 506 12.30 -22.36 3.64
CA LEU A 506 12.25 -20.92 3.38
C LEU A 506 11.49 -20.65 2.08
N LEU A 507 11.82 -21.40 1.03
CA LEU A 507 11.16 -21.28 -0.27
C LEU A 507 9.65 -21.54 -0.19
N ASP A 508 9.22 -22.60 0.54
CA ASP A 508 7.79 -22.87 0.76
C ASP A 508 7.08 -21.69 1.42
N GLY A 509 7.67 -21.15 2.49
CA GLY A 509 7.09 -20.02 3.20
C GLY A 509 7.03 -18.74 2.36
N ASP A 510 8.07 -18.47 1.60
CA ASP A 510 8.15 -17.29 0.74
C ASP A 510 7.17 -17.39 -0.44
N LEU A 511 7.04 -18.56 -1.08
CA LEU A 511 6.02 -18.77 -2.12
C LEU A 511 4.59 -18.60 -1.59
N ARG A 512 4.30 -19.06 -0.36
CA ARG A 512 3.00 -18.82 0.29
C ARG A 512 2.76 -17.34 0.56
N ALA A 513 3.80 -16.61 0.98
CA ALA A 513 3.73 -15.16 1.16
C ALA A 513 3.43 -14.44 -0.17
N MET A 514 4.09 -14.85 -1.26
CA MET A 514 3.84 -14.34 -2.60
C MET A 514 2.40 -14.59 -3.07
N LEU A 515 1.88 -15.80 -2.86
CA LEU A 515 0.50 -16.16 -3.19
C LEU A 515 -0.52 -15.36 -2.36
N GLY A 516 -0.27 -15.21 -1.05
CA GLY A 516 -1.10 -14.43 -0.14
C GLY A 516 -1.16 -12.96 -0.55
N SER A 517 -0.03 -12.38 -0.90
CA SER A 517 0.11 -11.01 -1.38
C SER A 517 -0.74 -10.76 -2.65
N THR A 518 -0.61 -11.61 -3.67
CA THR A 518 -1.39 -11.45 -4.91
C THR A 518 -2.89 -11.67 -4.71
N ARG A 519 -3.31 -12.49 -3.73
CA ARG A 519 -4.72 -12.68 -3.36
C ARG A 519 -5.35 -11.41 -2.78
N ILE A 520 -4.61 -10.69 -1.94
CA ILE A 520 -5.06 -9.38 -1.41
C ILE A 520 -5.19 -8.36 -2.55
N GLY A 521 -4.22 -8.34 -3.47
CA GLY A 521 -4.28 -7.48 -4.65
C GLY A 521 -5.51 -7.79 -5.52
N GLU A 522 -5.76 -9.07 -5.83
CA GLU A 522 -6.94 -9.52 -6.57
C GLU A 522 -8.24 -9.00 -5.94
N ALA A 523 -8.46 -9.26 -4.65
CA ALA A 523 -9.68 -8.86 -3.96
C ALA A 523 -9.93 -7.34 -4.01
N ARG A 524 -8.87 -6.54 -3.88
CA ARG A 524 -8.98 -5.07 -3.90
C ARG A 524 -9.17 -4.49 -5.30
N ILE A 525 -8.51 -5.05 -6.31
CA ILE A 525 -8.72 -4.63 -7.71
C ILE A 525 -10.11 -5.04 -8.18
N THR A 526 -10.56 -6.25 -7.82
CA THR A 526 -11.95 -6.69 -8.12
C THR A 526 -12.96 -5.70 -7.55
N ALA A 527 -12.84 -5.36 -6.27
CA ALA A 527 -13.73 -4.39 -5.63
C ALA A 527 -13.68 -3.01 -6.33
N LEU A 528 -12.49 -2.54 -6.73
CA LEU A 528 -12.33 -1.28 -7.45
C LEU A 528 -12.97 -1.32 -8.85
N ALA A 529 -12.79 -2.43 -9.58
CA ALA A 529 -13.36 -2.60 -10.91
C ALA A 529 -14.89 -2.77 -10.88
N GLU A 530 -15.43 -3.43 -9.85
CA GLU A 530 -16.87 -3.56 -9.63
C GLU A 530 -17.52 -2.21 -9.26
N GLU A 531 -16.85 -1.43 -8.39
CA GLU A 531 -17.31 -0.08 -8.00
C GLU A 531 -17.43 0.87 -9.20
N LEU A 532 -16.44 0.86 -10.08
CA LEU A 532 -16.39 1.76 -11.23
C LEU A 532 -17.14 1.23 -12.46
N GLY A 533 -17.37 -0.08 -12.52
CA GLY A 533 -17.65 -0.82 -13.74
C GLY A 533 -16.38 -1.02 -14.58
N LEU A 534 -16.23 -2.22 -15.16
CA LEU A 534 -15.00 -2.63 -15.84
C LEU A 534 -14.56 -1.66 -16.95
N GLU A 535 -15.49 -1.19 -17.79
CA GLU A 535 -15.17 -0.27 -18.88
C GLU A 535 -14.60 1.06 -18.37
N ALA A 536 -15.19 1.64 -17.32
CA ALA A 536 -14.70 2.88 -16.72
C ALA A 536 -13.36 2.65 -16.01
N TYR A 537 -13.20 1.53 -15.31
CA TYR A 537 -11.93 1.13 -14.69
C TYR A 537 -10.81 1.08 -15.72
N LEU A 538 -10.98 0.36 -16.85
CA LEU A 538 -9.97 0.27 -17.91
C LEU A 538 -9.66 1.62 -18.56
N ARG A 539 -10.67 2.47 -18.76
CA ARG A 539 -10.46 3.84 -19.25
C ARG A 539 -9.60 4.66 -18.29
N HIS A 540 -9.80 4.52 -16.98
CA HIS A 540 -8.98 5.23 -16.00
C HIS A 540 -7.55 4.71 -15.96
N LEU A 541 -7.32 3.40 -16.13
CA LEU A 541 -5.96 2.85 -16.29
C LEU A 541 -5.24 3.50 -17.48
N ALA A 542 -5.92 3.57 -18.64
CA ALA A 542 -5.37 4.23 -19.82
C ALA A 542 -5.06 5.71 -19.54
N GLY A 543 -5.97 6.43 -18.88
CA GLY A 543 -5.76 7.83 -18.51
C GLY A 543 -4.57 8.06 -17.56
N VAL A 544 -4.34 7.16 -16.62
CA VAL A 544 -3.15 7.19 -15.73
C VAL A 544 -1.86 7.06 -16.53
N LEU A 545 -1.82 6.14 -17.51
CA LEU A 545 -0.68 5.98 -18.40
C LEU A 545 -0.45 7.21 -19.29
N ASP A 546 -1.52 7.75 -19.90
CA ASP A 546 -1.45 8.92 -20.77
C ASP A 546 -1.01 10.18 -20.01
N HIS A 547 -1.48 10.32 -18.77
CA HIS A 547 -1.02 11.40 -17.89
C HIS A 547 0.47 11.30 -17.58
N ALA A 548 0.96 10.11 -17.25
CA ALA A 548 2.37 9.86 -16.97
C ALA A 548 3.24 10.14 -18.19
N GLU A 549 2.81 9.69 -19.39
CA GLU A 549 3.46 9.98 -20.66
C GLU A 549 3.55 11.49 -20.93
N ALA A 550 2.45 12.22 -20.80
CA ALA A 550 2.41 13.66 -21.04
C ALA A 550 3.36 14.43 -20.10
N ARG A 551 3.45 14.02 -18.84
CA ARG A 551 4.39 14.60 -17.88
C ARG A 551 5.84 14.36 -18.27
N MET A 552 6.17 13.13 -18.67
CA MET A 552 7.53 12.78 -19.09
C MET A 552 7.92 13.51 -20.38
N ARG A 553 7.03 13.57 -21.38
CA ARG A 553 7.23 14.35 -22.61
C ARG A 553 7.51 15.83 -22.32
N THR A 554 6.72 16.42 -21.41
CA THR A 554 6.96 17.80 -20.98
C THR A 554 8.34 17.96 -20.34
N ALA A 555 8.77 17.02 -19.51
CA ALA A 555 10.09 17.07 -18.89
C ALA A 555 11.21 16.92 -19.92
N VAL A 556 11.10 15.97 -20.86
CA VAL A 556 12.07 15.76 -21.94
C VAL A 556 12.18 17.00 -22.84
N ALA A 557 11.06 17.65 -23.16
CA ALA A 557 11.03 18.85 -23.99
C ALA A 557 11.78 20.06 -23.38
N THR A 558 12.08 20.04 -22.09
CA THR A 558 12.91 21.08 -21.43
C THR A 558 14.40 20.91 -21.73
N LEU A 559 14.81 19.77 -22.20
CA LEU A 559 16.21 19.47 -22.48
C LEU A 559 16.58 19.91 -23.90
N PRO A 560 17.84 20.32 -24.16
CA PRO A 560 18.28 20.69 -25.50
C PRO A 560 18.26 19.47 -26.45
N ASN A 561 17.75 19.67 -27.66
CA ASN A 561 17.88 18.65 -28.71
C ASN A 561 19.35 18.36 -29.02
N GLY A 562 19.69 17.11 -29.24
CA GLY A 562 21.05 16.70 -29.53
C GLY A 562 21.30 15.22 -29.31
N SER A 563 22.50 14.79 -29.58
CA SER A 563 22.98 13.45 -29.28
C SER A 563 24.12 13.55 -28.28
N TYR A 564 24.00 12.85 -27.17
CA TYR A 564 24.91 12.85 -26.03
C TYR A 564 25.48 11.46 -25.86
N HIS A 565 26.71 11.33 -25.37
CA HIS A 565 27.38 10.05 -25.27
C HIS A 565 27.91 9.83 -23.87
N GLY A 566 27.70 8.62 -23.37
CA GLY A 566 28.24 8.16 -22.10
C GLY A 566 28.80 6.76 -22.22
N GLU A 567 29.75 6.45 -21.39
CA GLU A 567 30.28 5.08 -21.26
C GLU A 567 30.65 4.78 -19.80
N ASP A 568 30.47 3.53 -19.43
CA ASP A 568 31.01 2.99 -18.18
C ASP A 568 31.55 1.57 -18.43
N ARG A 569 32.32 1.04 -17.47
CA ARG A 569 33.02 -0.23 -17.67
C ARG A 569 33.14 -1.03 -16.38
N THR A 570 33.11 -2.35 -16.50
CA THR A 570 33.64 -3.26 -15.48
C THR A 570 35.03 -3.72 -15.86
N ASP A 571 35.90 -3.92 -14.88
CA ASP A 571 37.34 -4.20 -15.05
C ASP A 571 37.67 -5.68 -15.25
N ASN A 572 36.66 -6.55 -15.38
CA ASN A 572 36.84 -7.97 -15.59
C ASN A 572 35.57 -8.65 -16.17
N ASP A 573 35.80 -9.76 -16.88
CA ASP A 573 34.75 -10.65 -17.39
C ASP A 573 34.38 -11.79 -16.45
N CYS A 574 34.68 -11.66 -15.18
CA CYS A 574 34.63 -12.64 -14.08
C CYS A 574 35.85 -13.59 -14.01
N PHE A 575 36.56 -13.84 -15.08
CA PHE A 575 37.69 -14.76 -15.15
C PHE A 575 39.02 -14.10 -15.53
N ARG A 576 38.95 -12.98 -16.27
CA ARG A 576 40.11 -12.26 -16.75
C ARG A 576 39.98 -10.80 -16.45
N LYS A 577 41.09 -10.15 -16.18
CA LYS A 577 41.16 -8.69 -16.09
C LYS A 577 41.11 -8.13 -17.53
N VAL A 578 39.94 -7.63 -17.89
CA VAL A 578 39.64 -7.03 -19.19
C VAL A 578 38.53 -6.03 -19.02
N ASP A 579 38.66 -4.86 -19.60
CA ASP A 579 37.58 -3.87 -19.55
C ASP A 579 36.43 -4.36 -20.46
N VAL A 580 35.22 -4.39 -19.87
CA VAL A 580 33.96 -4.63 -20.58
C VAL A 580 33.19 -3.30 -20.57
N VAL A 581 33.07 -2.71 -21.76
CA VAL A 581 32.59 -1.32 -21.91
C VAL A 581 31.13 -1.30 -22.35
N ILE A 582 30.31 -0.57 -21.61
CA ILE A 582 28.95 -0.24 -21.98
C ILE A 582 28.94 1.18 -22.51
N ARG A 583 28.45 1.36 -23.73
CA ARG A 583 28.36 2.64 -24.42
C ARG A 583 26.93 2.98 -24.71
N VAL A 584 26.57 4.23 -24.53
CA VAL A 584 25.24 4.74 -24.84
C VAL A 584 25.32 6.02 -25.65
N ALA A 585 24.47 6.13 -26.65
CA ALA A 585 24.12 7.37 -27.33
C ALA A 585 22.71 7.73 -26.96
N LEU A 586 22.53 8.85 -26.27
CA LEU A 586 21.25 9.37 -25.85
C LEU A 586 20.86 10.50 -26.78
N THR A 587 19.80 10.32 -27.57
CA THR A 587 19.35 11.31 -28.55
C THR A 587 18.01 11.90 -28.15
N ILE A 588 17.97 13.24 -28.03
CA ILE A 588 16.78 14.01 -27.69
C ILE A 588 16.26 14.69 -28.97
N THR A 589 15.00 14.41 -29.33
CA THR A 589 14.33 15.02 -30.47
C THR A 589 12.94 15.48 -30.04
N GLY A 590 12.81 16.79 -29.75
CA GLY A 590 11.59 17.38 -29.21
C GLY A 590 11.26 16.79 -27.85
N GLU A 591 10.20 15.99 -27.75
CA GLU A 591 9.72 15.35 -26.55
C GLU A 591 10.01 13.83 -26.48
N ASN A 592 10.84 13.33 -27.41
CA ASN A 592 11.22 11.92 -27.50
C ASN A 592 12.70 11.72 -27.15
N LEU A 593 12.97 10.57 -26.55
CA LEU A 593 14.29 10.15 -26.12
C LEU A 593 14.64 8.78 -26.72
N THR A 594 15.76 8.67 -27.40
CA THR A 594 16.30 7.38 -27.83
C THR A 594 17.56 7.07 -27.04
N VAL A 595 17.62 5.88 -26.44
CA VAL A 595 18.75 5.36 -25.67
C VAL A 595 19.35 4.19 -26.47
N ASP A 596 20.44 4.43 -27.17
CA ASP A 596 21.05 3.47 -28.10
C ASP A 596 22.37 2.95 -27.53
N PHE A 597 22.43 1.64 -27.25
CA PHE A 597 23.60 0.92 -26.75
C PHE A 597 24.48 0.32 -27.89
N THR A 598 24.26 0.72 -29.12
CA THR A 598 25.10 0.29 -30.23
C THR A 598 26.58 0.66 -30.00
N GLY A 599 27.47 -0.32 -30.13
CA GLY A 599 28.90 -0.16 -29.81
C GLY A 599 29.28 -0.60 -28.39
N THR A 600 28.34 -1.05 -27.59
CA THR A 600 28.59 -1.78 -26.33
C THR A 600 29.27 -3.11 -26.63
N ASP A 601 30.18 -3.56 -25.78
CA ASP A 601 30.93 -4.81 -25.93
C ASP A 601 30.00 -6.03 -25.98
N GLY A 602 30.48 -7.11 -26.60
CA GLY A 602 29.76 -8.38 -26.69
C GLY A 602 29.55 -9.04 -25.35
N GLN A 603 28.57 -9.96 -25.29
CA GLN A 603 28.35 -10.77 -24.07
C GLN A 603 29.62 -11.48 -23.61
N ILE A 604 29.76 -11.64 -22.28
CA ILE A 604 30.95 -12.23 -21.67
C ILE A 604 30.70 -13.64 -21.15
N ALA A 605 31.77 -14.36 -20.85
CA ALA A 605 31.68 -15.73 -20.33
C ALA A 605 31.10 -15.82 -18.93
N GLY A 606 31.29 -14.80 -18.09
CA GLY A 606 30.85 -14.79 -16.70
C GLY A 606 29.45 -14.22 -16.50
N PHE A 607 29.00 -14.22 -15.28
CA PHE A 607 27.61 -13.94 -14.84
C PHE A 607 27.19 -12.46 -14.79
N LYS A 608 27.99 -11.55 -15.38
CA LYS A 608 27.71 -10.11 -15.47
C LYS A 608 27.09 -9.72 -16.82
N ASN A 609 26.32 -10.58 -17.49
CA ASN A 609 25.53 -10.22 -18.65
C ASN A 609 24.15 -9.72 -18.25
N SER A 610 23.43 -9.00 -19.08
CA SER A 610 22.08 -8.51 -18.83
C SER A 610 21.02 -9.17 -19.71
N SER A 611 19.85 -9.41 -19.13
CA SER A 611 18.62 -9.64 -19.87
C SER A 611 18.08 -8.33 -20.43
N ILE A 612 17.25 -8.42 -21.47
CA ILE A 612 16.59 -7.22 -22.02
C ILE A 612 15.69 -6.53 -20.97
N ALA A 613 14.97 -7.30 -20.16
CA ALA A 613 14.12 -6.77 -19.08
C ALA A 613 14.93 -5.98 -18.04
N ASN A 614 16.09 -6.49 -17.63
CA ASN A 614 16.98 -5.80 -16.71
C ASN A 614 17.58 -4.52 -17.32
N THR A 615 17.92 -4.53 -18.61
CA THR A 615 18.42 -3.34 -19.32
C THR A 615 17.36 -2.25 -19.37
N TYR A 616 16.11 -2.57 -19.70
CA TYR A 616 14.99 -1.62 -19.61
C TYR A 616 14.81 -1.08 -18.19
N SER A 617 14.86 -1.95 -17.20
CA SER A 617 14.77 -1.54 -15.78
C SER A 617 15.88 -0.57 -15.38
N SER A 618 17.12 -0.81 -15.84
CA SER A 618 18.27 0.05 -15.56
C SER A 618 18.12 1.44 -16.20
N VAL A 619 17.68 1.50 -17.46
CA VAL A 619 17.41 2.77 -18.16
C VAL A 619 16.27 3.53 -17.45
N TYR A 620 15.17 2.85 -17.12
CA TYR A 620 14.03 3.48 -16.41
C TYR A 620 14.45 4.01 -15.06
N LEU A 621 15.30 3.28 -14.32
CA LEU A 621 15.84 3.73 -13.05
C LEU A 621 16.73 4.97 -13.22
N ALA A 622 17.60 4.99 -14.23
CA ALA A 622 18.43 6.16 -14.53
C ALA A 622 17.57 7.39 -14.81
N LEU A 623 16.57 7.27 -15.68
CA LEU A 623 15.67 8.37 -16.05
C LEU A 623 14.81 8.82 -14.88
N SER A 624 14.22 7.91 -14.10
CA SER A 624 13.38 8.26 -12.93
C SER A 624 14.16 8.92 -11.79
N SER A 625 15.48 8.72 -11.76
CA SER A 625 16.38 9.39 -10.80
C SER A 625 16.84 10.77 -11.27
N PHE A 626 16.84 10.98 -12.60
CA PHE A 626 17.23 12.25 -13.23
C PHE A 626 16.06 13.25 -13.28
N PHE A 627 14.85 12.79 -13.67
CA PHE A 627 13.68 13.63 -13.78
C PHE A 627 12.96 13.81 -12.43
N ASP A 628 11.96 14.69 -12.41
CA ASP A 628 11.13 14.95 -11.24
C ASP A 628 10.53 13.65 -10.68
N THR A 629 10.81 13.37 -9.41
CA THR A 629 10.34 12.18 -8.70
C THR A 629 8.82 12.11 -8.54
N SER A 630 8.10 13.21 -8.80
CA SER A 630 6.64 13.24 -8.80
C SER A 630 6.01 12.71 -10.10
N ILE A 631 6.81 12.40 -11.14
CA ILE A 631 6.33 11.70 -12.33
C ILE A 631 6.03 10.24 -11.94
N PRO A 632 4.83 9.71 -12.22
CA PRO A 632 4.47 8.34 -11.87
C PRO A 632 5.44 7.31 -12.45
N ARG A 633 5.77 6.26 -11.68
CA ARG A 633 6.67 5.19 -12.14
C ARG A 633 5.87 4.04 -12.76
N ASN A 634 5.24 4.30 -13.90
CA ASN A 634 4.52 3.28 -14.69
C ASN A 634 5.03 3.27 -16.15
N GLU A 635 4.59 2.31 -16.95
CA GLU A 635 5.06 2.20 -18.33
C GLU A 635 4.59 3.36 -19.23
N GLY A 636 3.55 4.11 -18.85
CA GLY A 636 3.14 5.35 -19.53
C GLY A 636 4.29 6.37 -19.57
N THR A 637 5.00 6.55 -18.47
CA THR A 637 6.15 7.46 -18.34
C THR A 637 7.22 7.20 -19.40
N TYR A 638 7.39 5.95 -19.79
CA TYR A 638 8.49 5.55 -20.69
C TYR A 638 8.05 5.34 -22.15
N ARG A 639 6.80 5.66 -22.52
CA ARG A 639 6.31 5.54 -23.90
C ARG A 639 7.03 6.47 -24.89
N CYS A 640 7.59 7.58 -24.40
CA CYS A 640 8.42 8.50 -25.22
C CYS A 640 9.89 8.09 -25.27
N VAL A 641 10.27 6.95 -24.67
CA VAL A 641 11.65 6.45 -24.59
C VAL A 641 11.79 5.21 -25.46
N GLU A 642 12.61 5.29 -26.49
CA GLU A 642 13.02 4.15 -27.31
C GLU A 642 14.35 3.62 -26.81
N ILE A 643 14.46 2.30 -26.58
CA ILE A 643 15.70 1.65 -26.14
C ILE A 643 16.18 0.67 -27.21
N ILE A 644 17.39 0.89 -27.70
CA ILE A 644 18.07 0.04 -28.69
C ILE A 644 19.18 -0.71 -27.96
N ALA A 645 18.98 -2.02 -27.71
CA ALA A 645 19.96 -2.89 -27.08
C ALA A 645 20.32 -4.06 -28.03
N PRO A 646 21.50 -4.04 -28.69
CA PRO A 646 21.88 -5.05 -29.65
C PRO A 646 21.95 -6.46 -29.05
N LYS A 647 21.35 -7.44 -29.71
CA LYS A 647 21.42 -8.85 -29.27
C LYS A 647 22.85 -9.37 -29.30
N GLY A 648 23.24 -10.15 -28.29
CA GLY A 648 24.58 -10.69 -28.12
C GLY A 648 25.60 -9.71 -27.56
N SER A 649 25.16 -8.52 -27.16
CA SER A 649 25.92 -7.60 -26.29
C SER A 649 25.75 -7.93 -24.81
N VAL A 650 26.62 -7.37 -23.98
CA VAL A 650 26.55 -7.56 -22.52
C VAL A 650 25.25 -6.99 -21.92
N VAL A 651 24.59 -6.04 -22.61
CA VAL A 651 23.31 -5.46 -22.19
C VAL A 651 22.08 -6.20 -22.74
N ASN A 652 22.26 -7.18 -23.63
CA ASN A 652 21.18 -8.01 -24.20
C ASN A 652 21.76 -9.35 -24.68
N ALA A 653 22.14 -10.18 -23.71
CA ALA A 653 22.86 -11.42 -23.98
C ALA A 653 21.96 -12.50 -24.59
N ASN A 654 22.58 -13.37 -25.38
CA ASN A 654 21.96 -14.58 -25.92
C ASN A 654 22.23 -15.79 -24.99
N PRO A 655 21.32 -16.79 -24.95
CA PRO A 655 21.64 -18.07 -24.32
C PRO A 655 22.94 -18.68 -24.88
N PRO A 656 23.72 -19.38 -24.08
CA PRO A 656 23.51 -19.78 -22.68
C PRO A 656 24.19 -18.84 -21.66
N ALA A 657 24.45 -17.58 -21.96
CA ALA A 657 25.21 -16.68 -21.11
C ALA A 657 24.59 -16.59 -19.69
N PRO A 658 25.39 -16.72 -18.63
CA PRO A 658 24.95 -16.51 -17.25
C PRO A 658 24.76 -15.02 -16.97
N MET A 659 23.86 -14.68 -16.02
CA MET A 659 23.53 -13.28 -15.76
C MET A 659 23.03 -12.96 -14.35
N THR A 660 23.30 -13.81 -13.36
CA THR A 660 22.75 -13.65 -12.01
C THR A 660 23.09 -12.31 -11.36
N MET A 661 24.25 -11.71 -11.67
CA MET A 661 24.68 -10.42 -11.11
C MET A 661 24.23 -9.21 -11.90
N ASN A 662 23.40 -9.34 -12.90
CA ASN A 662 23.02 -8.24 -13.79
C ASN A 662 22.29 -7.10 -13.09
N THR A 663 21.58 -7.38 -12.00
CA THR A 663 20.86 -6.37 -11.22
C THR A 663 21.78 -5.45 -10.40
N VAL A 664 23.05 -5.83 -10.26
CA VAL A 664 24.08 -5.07 -9.54
C VAL A 664 25.15 -4.55 -10.50
N PHE A 665 25.91 -5.42 -11.16
CA PHE A 665 27.07 -4.98 -11.96
C PHE A 665 26.67 -4.32 -13.29
N VAL A 666 26.05 -5.02 -14.20
CA VAL A 666 25.70 -4.41 -15.50
C VAL A 666 24.65 -3.31 -15.35
N ALA A 667 23.75 -3.42 -14.38
CA ALA A 667 22.76 -2.39 -14.12
C ALA A 667 23.40 -1.05 -13.72
N HIS A 668 24.42 -1.07 -12.85
CA HIS A 668 25.10 0.14 -12.44
C HIS A 668 25.83 0.81 -13.60
N GLU A 669 26.56 0.05 -14.42
CA GLU A 669 27.26 0.58 -15.58
C GLU A 669 26.29 1.15 -16.63
N ILE A 670 25.12 0.52 -16.84
CA ILE A 670 24.06 1.08 -17.70
C ILE A 670 23.56 2.42 -17.13
N ILE A 671 23.25 2.47 -15.83
CA ILE A 671 22.75 3.68 -15.17
C ILE A 671 23.79 4.80 -15.25
N HIS A 672 25.07 4.50 -14.96
CA HIS A 672 26.14 5.49 -14.99
C HIS A 672 26.41 5.99 -16.42
N ALA A 673 26.41 5.10 -17.42
CA ALA A 673 26.57 5.50 -18.81
C ALA A 673 25.44 6.44 -19.26
N VAL A 674 24.18 6.15 -18.88
CA VAL A 674 23.02 7.03 -19.17
C VAL A 674 23.14 8.37 -18.45
N TRP A 675 23.62 8.41 -17.20
CA TRP A 675 23.82 9.67 -16.48
C TRP A 675 24.97 10.52 -16.99
N GLN A 676 26.00 9.89 -17.57
CA GLN A 676 27.11 10.62 -18.19
C GLN A 676 26.71 11.24 -19.53
N ALA A 677 25.78 10.63 -20.24
CA ALA A 677 25.24 11.16 -21.47
C ALA A 677 24.24 12.31 -21.20
#